data_4f07adc0500edf1b0ab535f59a86ca29
#
_entry.id   4f07adc0500edf1b0ab535f59a86ca29
#
_cell.length_a   1.000
_cell.length_b   1.000
_cell.length_c   1.000
_cell.angle_alpha   90.00
_cell.angle_beta   90.00
_cell.angle_gamma   90.00
#
_symmetry.space_group_name_H-M   'P 1'
#
loop_
_entity.id
_entity.type
_entity.pdbx_description
1 polymer ?
#
loop_
_entity_poly.entity_id
_entity_poly.type
_entity_poly.pdbx_seq_one_letter_code
_entity_poly.pdbx_strand_id
1 'polypeptide(L)'
;MIFPFGLNESQLLAVERAFSSQISVIEGPPGTGKTQTILNIVANILIQNKTVAILSNNNSAVSNVYEKMDKQQLGYVMARLGSTENRQQFFSTSISRSEEVLPDSPSANAIDDVLQQVKKHLNAINQVASLKAEINELNIEYKYLQQWQSQNLRPEELFSHKYRFSSQKTTDLMAYIHYLSDRRIGFRNRIDLLLNFMILKVKPLMIPERRLALFTSLQLSYYEKNTREKQISLNEYEEVFKKSDFKILLGRLTSWSMLYLKQHLRRNVSTRSSFSAETYRDEFDRFIKRFPIIGSSTHSIINSIGKGALLDYVIIDEASQQDIVPGILGLGCARNVIVVGDRKQLPHVPVLLPNSPSPPAEYYNCEKYSLLDSVCMLFRNMVPVTLLKEHYRCHPKIIQFCNKQFYDNALIPLTVDSGEASLSLVITAKGNHTRNFSNLRELESLEGHYWDEESSRGYIAPYNAQVNLAEKVLPADFVKSTVHKFQGRECDEIVFSTVLDKKRSSQHSRNIAFVDNPELVNVAVSRARNKFTLVTGNDVFERHAGHIAALIRYIKYYADDGEIFESPVISAFDLLYSEYDKSLERLNSRLNSNDSHFKSEQIVACLLRDILSQDSYRSMMFHSQIALNQLVLLERGDFTHREQLFMRNRASCDFVVYYKVGKTPLGVIEVDGGYHLTSVQAERDELKNSILKKCGLPLLRLRTIDSDIEGKLGAFLSGLTG
;
A
#
# COMPACT_ATOMS: atom_id res chain seq x y z
N MET A 1 -22.21 -25.80 15.57
CA MET A 1 -21.06 -25.38 14.74
C MET A 1 -19.77 -25.47 15.52
N ILE A 2 -18.62 -25.70 14.84
CA ILE A 2 -17.29 -25.74 15.49
C ILE A 2 -16.37 -24.66 14.94
N PHE A 3 -15.42 -24.19 15.77
CA PHE A 3 -14.49 -23.12 15.41
C PHE A 3 -13.05 -23.47 15.82
N PRO A 4 -12.44 -24.47 15.15
CA PRO A 4 -11.12 -24.99 15.51
C PRO A 4 -9.97 -23.99 15.24
N PHE A 5 -10.24 -22.91 14.54
CA PHE A 5 -9.23 -21.89 14.20
C PHE A 5 -9.47 -20.53 14.91
N GLY A 6 -10.36 -20.52 15.95
CA GLY A 6 -10.79 -19.29 16.61
C GLY A 6 -11.85 -18.53 15.80
N LEU A 7 -12.42 -17.49 16.39
CA LEU A 7 -13.44 -16.67 15.73
C LEU A 7 -13.49 -15.26 16.32
N ASN A 8 -14.10 -14.36 15.55
CA ASN A 8 -14.61 -13.07 16.00
C ASN A 8 -16.08 -12.92 15.56
N GLU A 9 -16.69 -11.77 15.82
CA GLU A 9 -18.11 -11.55 15.56
C GLU A 9 -18.44 -11.63 14.04
N SER A 10 -17.68 -10.94 13.20
CA SER A 10 -17.92 -10.93 11.76
C SER A 10 -17.58 -12.28 11.11
N GLN A 11 -16.56 -12.97 11.58
CA GLN A 11 -16.24 -14.33 11.11
C GLN A 11 -17.32 -15.33 11.50
N LEU A 12 -17.87 -15.24 12.71
CA LEU A 12 -19.01 -16.06 13.12
C LEU A 12 -20.20 -15.87 12.19
N LEU A 13 -20.56 -14.60 11.93
CA LEU A 13 -21.65 -14.26 11.01
C LEU A 13 -21.39 -14.77 9.59
N ALA A 14 -20.15 -14.67 9.11
CA ALA A 14 -19.75 -15.17 7.80
C ALA A 14 -19.93 -16.71 7.70
N VAL A 15 -19.52 -17.44 8.73
CA VAL A 15 -19.71 -18.91 8.78
C VAL A 15 -21.21 -19.25 8.84
N GLU A 16 -22.01 -18.60 9.67
CA GLU A 16 -23.46 -18.85 9.76
C GLU A 16 -24.15 -18.61 8.39
N ARG A 17 -23.80 -17.52 7.70
CA ARG A 17 -24.36 -17.19 6.38
C ARG A 17 -23.91 -18.14 5.28
N ALA A 18 -22.69 -18.67 5.34
CA ALA A 18 -22.19 -19.66 4.40
C ALA A 18 -22.98 -20.96 4.42
N PHE A 19 -23.63 -21.31 5.53
CA PHE A 19 -24.48 -22.51 5.67
C PHE A 19 -25.97 -22.23 5.54
N SER A 20 -26.41 -20.99 5.67
CA SER A 20 -27.82 -20.61 5.53
C SER A 20 -28.22 -20.20 4.10
N SER A 21 -27.25 -20.05 3.18
CA SER A 21 -27.46 -19.60 1.82
C SER A 21 -26.70 -20.46 0.82
N GLN A 22 -27.27 -20.72 -0.36
CA GLN A 22 -26.61 -21.46 -1.43
C GLN A 22 -25.42 -20.71 -2.02
N ILE A 23 -25.51 -19.38 -2.09
CA ILE A 23 -24.43 -18.48 -2.47
C ILE A 23 -24.22 -17.49 -1.34
N SER A 24 -22.97 -17.30 -0.91
CA SER A 24 -22.60 -16.28 0.06
C SER A 24 -21.32 -15.57 -0.36
N VAL A 25 -21.21 -14.29 0.01
CA VAL A 25 -20.06 -13.46 -0.27
C VAL A 25 -19.42 -13.01 1.05
N ILE A 26 -18.11 -13.13 1.14
CA ILE A 26 -17.32 -12.68 2.28
C ILE A 26 -16.33 -11.64 1.77
N GLU A 27 -16.55 -10.38 2.15
CA GLU A 27 -15.59 -9.31 1.92
C GLU A 27 -14.63 -9.24 3.11
N GLY A 28 -13.36 -9.49 2.83
CA GLY A 28 -12.34 -9.54 3.85
C GLY A 28 -11.18 -8.61 3.54
N PRO A 29 -11.14 -7.39 4.08
CA PRO A 29 -9.98 -6.52 4.04
C PRO A 29 -8.69 -7.21 4.50
N PRO A 30 -7.49 -6.67 4.17
CA PRO A 30 -6.25 -7.22 4.67
C PRO A 30 -6.26 -7.33 6.19
N GLY A 31 -5.72 -8.40 6.76
CA GLY A 31 -5.60 -8.55 8.22
C GLY A 31 -6.88 -8.88 8.98
N THR A 32 -8.02 -9.13 8.31
CA THR A 32 -9.29 -9.46 8.98
C THR A 32 -9.55 -10.97 9.15
N GLY A 33 -8.61 -11.81 8.72
CA GLY A 33 -8.70 -13.25 8.95
C GLY A 33 -9.51 -14.04 7.91
N LYS A 34 -9.52 -13.64 6.62
CA LYS A 34 -10.14 -14.41 5.51
C LYS A 34 -9.82 -15.90 5.57
N THR A 35 -8.52 -16.23 5.60
CA THR A 35 -8.08 -17.64 5.64
C THR A 35 -8.59 -18.39 6.87
N GLN A 36 -8.67 -17.74 8.02
CA GLN A 36 -9.21 -18.30 9.25
C GLN A 36 -10.71 -18.61 9.11
N THR A 37 -11.45 -17.69 8.50
CA THR A 37 -12.87 -17.88 8.18
C THR A 37 -13.09 -19.06 7.23
N ILE A 38 -12.28 -19.13 6.15
CA ILE A 38 -12.29 -20.25 5.19
C ILE A 38 -12.05 -21.57 5.92
N LEU A 39 -11.06 -21.66 6.79
CA LEU A 39 -10.72 -22.85 7.55
C LEU A 39 -11.86 -23.30 8.49
N ASN A 40 -12.54 -22.37 9.15
CA ASN A 40 -13.69 -22.67 9.97
C ASN A 40 -14.90 -23.18 9.14
N ILE A 41 -15.12 -22.58 7.96
CA ILE A 41 -16.14 -23.07 7.03
C ILE A 41 -15.81 -24.49 6.58
N VAL A 42 -14.57 -24.75 6.15
CA VAL A 42 -14.09 -26.07 5.76
C VAL A 42 -14.29 -27.10 6.90
N ALA A 43 -13.92 -26.74 8.13
CA ALA A 43 -14.11 -27.60 9.29
C ALA A 43 -15.60 -27.98 9.48
N ASN A 44 -16.50 -27.03 9.31
CA ASN A 44 -17.94 -27.27 9.44
C ASN A 44 -18.53 -28.08 8.23
N ILE A 45 -17.96 -27.96 7.04
CA ILE A 45 -18.29 -28.82 5.90
C ILE A 45 -17.87 -30.28 6.18
N LEU A 46 -16.65 -30.46 6.70
CA LEU A 46 -16.09 -31.79 6.97
C LEU A 46 -16.87 -32.56 8.06
N ILE A 47 -17.30 -31.90 9.13
CA ILE A 47 -18.10 -32.57 10.18
C ILE A 47 -19.50 -32.98 9.69
N GLN A 48 -19.98 -32.40 8.58
CA GLN A 48 -21.19 -32.81 7.90
C GLN A 48 -20.93 -33.93 6.88
N ASN A 49 -19.72 -34.49 6.77
CA ASN A 49 -19.27 -35.43 5.77
C ASN A 49 -19.50 -34.96 4.33
N LYS A 50 -19.39 -33.64 4.10
CA LYS A 50 -19.51 -32.99 2.80
C LYS A 50 -18.16 -32.69 2.20
N THR A 51 -18.14 -32.42 0.90
CA THR A 51 -16.98 -32.23 0.07
C THR A 51 -16.82 -30.74 -0.31
N VAL A 52 -15.58 -30.27 -0.47
CA VAL A 52 -15.31 -28.88 -0.80
C VAL A 52 -14.13 -28.72 -1.75
N ALA A 53 -14.27 -27.84 -2.75
CA ALA A 53 -13.13 -27.30 -3.50
C ALA A 53 -12.72 -25.94 -2.92
N ILE A 54 -11.42 -25.71 -2.80
CA ILE A 54 -10.82 -24.40 -2.48
C ILE A 54 -10.09 -23.95 -3.72
N LEU A 55 -10.56 -22.87 -4.31
CA LEU A 55 -10.06 -22.33 -5.57
C LEU A 55 -9.49 -20.94 -5.39
N SER A 56 -8.41 -20.64 -6.09
CA SER A 56 -7.88 -19.30 -6.23
C SER A 56 -7.15 -19.14 -7.55
N ASN A 57 -7.09 -17.92 -8.07
CA ASN A 57 -6.26 -17.62 -9.23
C ASN A 57 -4.76 -17.67 -8.88
N ASN A 58 -4.43 -17.43 -7.62
CA ASN A 58 -3.07 -17.45 -7.10
C ASN A 58 -2.82 -18.74 -6.28
N ASN A 59 -1.81 -19.51 -6.68
CA ASN A 59 -1.41 -20.73 -5.98
C ASN A 59 -1.04 -20.49 -4.51
N SER A 60 -0.57 -19.29 -4.15
CA SER A 60 -0.21 -18.95 -2.78
C SER A 60 -1.39 -18.98 -1.80
N ALA A 61 -2.59 -18.59 -2.23
CA ALA A 61 -3.78 -18.60 -1.37
C ALA A 61 -4.18 -20.03 -0.98
N VAL A 62 -4.20 -20.94 -1.96
CA VAL A 62 -4.46 -22.38 -1.70
C VAL A 62 -3.37 -22.99 -0.82
N SER A 63 -2.09 -22.62 -1.05
CA SER A 63 -0.96 -23.06 -0.23
C SER A 63 -1.08 -22.60 1.22
N ASN A 64 -1.49 -21.35 1.47
CA ASN A 64 -1.70 -20.84 2.82
C ASN A 64 -2.75 -21.62 3.62
N VAL A 65 -3.84 -22.04 2.96
CA VAL A 65 -4.86 -22.89 3.59
C VAL A 65 -4.28 -24.26 3.92
N TYR A 66 -3.55 -24.87 2.97
CA TYR A 66 -2.89 -26.15 3.16
C TYR A 66 -1.90 -26.11 4.33
N GLU A 67 -0.99 -25.13 4.36
CA GLU A 67 0.01 -24.99 5.41
C GLU A 67 -0.60 -24.85 6.81
N LYS A 68 -1.70 -24.08 6.93
CA LYS A 68 -2.41 -23.94 8.20
C LYS A 68 -3.11 -25.22 8.62
N MET A 69 -3.65 -25.99 7.68
CA MET A 69 -4.19 -27.33 7.96
C MET A 69 -3.09 -28.31 8.33
N ASP A 70 -1.98 -28.29 7.63
CA ASP A 70 -0.85 -29.19 7.88
C ASP A 70 -0.21 -28.94 9.26
N LYS A 71 -0.05 -27.66 9.66
CA LYS A 71 0.36 -27.30 11.04
C LYS A 71 -0.55 -27.88 12.12
N GLN A 72 -1.82 -28.14 11.79
CA GLN A 72 -2.76 -28.81 12.69
C GLN A 72 -2.84 -30.33 12.45
N GLN A 73 -1.93 -30.90 11.65
CA GLN A 73 -1.91 -32.32 11.25
C GLN A 73 -3.19 -32.75 10.50
N LEU A 74 -3.80 -31.84 9.74
CA LEU A 74 -4.99 -32.06 8.94
C LEU A 74 -4.71 -32.09 7.44
N GLY A 75 -3.44 -31.92 6.99
CA GLY A 75 -3.07 -31.93 5.57
C GLY A 75 -3.45 -33.20 4.83
N TYR A 76 -3.57 -34.34 5.55
CA TYR A 76 -3.90 -35.64 4.96
C TYR A 76 -5.31 -35.74 4.35
N VAL A 77 -6.22 -34.82 4.61
CA VAL A 77 -7.58 -34.81 4.02
C VAL A 77 -7.71 -33.90 2.80
N MET A 78 -6.64 -33.21 2.40
CA MET A 78 -6.65 -32.27 1.28
C MET A 78 -5.79 -32.76 0.12
N ALA A 79 -6.36 -32.81 -1.08
CA ALA A 79 -5.66 -33.10 -2.32
C ALA A 79 -5.32 -31.79 -3.07
N ARG A 80 -4.02 -31.56 -3.34
CA ARG A 80 -3.52 -30.40 -4.10
C ARG A 80 -3.37 -30.78 -5.57
N LEU A 81 -4.35 -30.43 -6.43
CA LEU A 81 -4.47 -30.93 -7.79
C LEU A 81 -4.34 -29.85 -8.88
N GLY A 82 -4.04 -28.60 -8.55
CA GLY A 82 -4.11 -27.44 -9.44
C GLY A 82 -3.34 -27.60 -10.76
N SER A 83 -2.00 -27.50 -10.75
CA SER A 83 -1.17 -27.71 -11.94
C SER A 83 -0.82 -29.19 -12.12
N THR A 84 -0.32 -29.54 -13.32
CA THR A 84 0.20 -30.89 -13.59
C THR A 84 1.34 -31.26 -12.64
N GLU A 85 2.21 -30.30 -12.35
CA GLU A 85 3.34 -30.49 -11.42
C GLU A 85 2.85 -30.72 -9.98
N ASN A 86 1.90 -29.90 -9.49
CA ASN A 86 1.31 -30.08 -8.17
C ASN A 86 0.62 -31.44 -8.04
N ARG A 87 -0.06 -31.88 -9.09
CA ARG A 87 -0.71 -33.19 -9.14
C ARG A 87 0.29 -34.33 -9.07
N GLN A 88 1.35 -34.30 -9.87
CA GLN A 88 2.42 -35.27 -9.82
C GLN A 88 3.09 -35.33 -8.46
N GLN A 89 3.40 -34.16 -7.88
CA GLN A 89 3.97 -34.05 -6.55
C GLN A 89 3.04 -34.63 -5.47
N PHE A 90 1.75 -34.34 -5.55
CA PHE A 90 0.76 -34.87 -4.61
C PHE A 90 0.73 -36.40 -4.62
N PHE A 91 0.69 -37.04 -5.78
CA PHE A 91 0.65 -38.53 -5.89
C PHE A 91 2.00 -39.19 -5.64
N SER A 92 3.12 -38.48 -5.75
CA SER A 92 4.46 -38.99 -5.42
C SER A 92 4.78 -38.93 -3.93
N THR A 93 4.04 -38.08 -3.16
CA THR A 93 4.29 -37.89 -1.73
C THR A 93 3.41 -38.83 -0.91
N SER A 94 4.00 -39.62 0.00
CA SER A 94 3.21 -40.42 0.93
C SER A 94 2.61 -39.53 2.02
N ILE A 95 1.29 -39.36 1.99
CA ILE A 95 0.56 -38.57 2.99
C ILE A 95 0.04 -39.53 4.06
N SER A 96 0.69 -39.55 5.21
CA SER A 96 0.26 -40.34 6.36
C SER A 96 -0.47 -39.49 7.41
N ARG A 97 -1.40 -40.11 8.12
CA ARG A 97 -2.03 -39.52 9.30
C ARG A 97 -1.16 -39.79 10.51
N SER A 98 -1.04 -38.81 11.42
CA SER A 98 -0.40 -39.01 12.71
C SER A 98 -1.12 -40.11 13.52
N GLU A 99 -0.35 -41.04 14.10
CA GLU A 99 -0.86 -42.11 14.97
C GLU A 99 -1.06 -41.68 16.42
N GLU A 100 -0.92 -40.40 16.72
CA GLU A 100 -1.07 -39.84 18.05
C GLU A 100 -2.42 -40.25 18.67
N VAL A 101 -2.39 -40.73 19.91
CA VAL A 101 -3.62 -41.04 20.67
C VAL A 101 -4.32 -39.75 21.05
N LEU A 102 -5.52 -39.53 20.51
CA LEU A 102 -6.33 -38.35 20.84
C LEU A 102 -7.10 -38.64 22.14
N PRO A 103 -7.17 -37.66 23.08
CA PRO A 103 -8.07 -37.76 24.23
C PRO A 103 -9.53 -37.77 23.77
N ASP A 104 -10.43 -38.11 24.68
CA ASP A 104 -11.87 -38.10 24.38
C ASP A 104 -12.33 -36.68 24.04
N SER A 105 -13.10 -36.55 22.95
CA SER A 105 -13.65 -35.26 22.57
C SER A 105 -14.90 -34.92 23.39
N PRO A 106 -15.09 -33.65 23.70
CA PRO A 106 -16.36 -33.18 24.24
C PRO A 106 -17.51 -33.44 23.25
N SER A 107 -18.73 -33.54 23.78
CA SER A 107 -19.93 -33.66 22.95
C SER A 107 -20.17 -32.38 22.13
N ALA A 108 -20.90 -32.52 21.02
CA ALA A 108 -21.29 -31.37 20.20
C ALA A 108 -22.09 -30.32 20.99
N ASN A 109 -22.95 -30.78 21.95
CA ASN A 109 -23.71 -29.90 22.81
C ASN A 109 -22.81 -29.11 23.77
N ALA A 110 -21.80 -29.75 24.36
CA ALA A 110 -20.83 -29.04 25.21
C ALA A 110 -20.03 -27.94 24.44
N ILE A 111 -19.71 -28.19 23.17
CA ILE A 111 -19.06 -27.17 22.30
C ILE A 111 -20.05 -26.03 22.03
N ASP A 112 -21.31 -26.33 21.76
CA ASP A 112 -22.33 -25.31 21.49
C ASP A 112 -22.60 -24.45 22.73
N ASP A 113 -22.65 -25.03 23.94
CA ASP A 113 -22.77 -24.29 25.21
C ASP A 113 -21.62 -23.28 25.39
N VAL A 114 -20.39 -23.68 25.11
CA VAL A 114 -19.23 -22.77 25.14
C VAL A 114 -19.32 -21.71 24.05
N LEU A 115 -19.77 -22.06 22.86
CA LEU A 115 -19.99 -21.11 21.75
C LEU A 115 -21.02 -20.03 22.15
N GLN A 116 -22.13 -20.40 22.79
CA GLN A 116 -23.14 -19.45 23.28
C GLN A 116 -22.56 -18.49 24.33
N GLN A 117 -21.67 -18.98 25.19
CA GLN A 117 -20.97 -18.12 26.15
C GLN A 117 -20.03 -17.15 25.46
N VAL A 118 -19.22 -17.62 24.48
CA VAL A 118 -18.33 -16.77 23.65
C VAL A 118 -19.12 -15.69 22.92
N LYS A 119 -20.24 -16.05 22.28
CA LYS A 119 -21.10 -15.10 21.54
C LYS A 119 -21.51 -13.89 22.36
N LYS A 120 -21.82 -14.07 23.66
CA LYS A 120 -22.23 -12.97 24.55
C LYS A 120 -21.14 -11.89 24.72
N HIS A 121 -19.88 -12.24 24.53
CA HIS A 121 -18.74 -11.34 24.74
C HIS A 121 -18.15 -10.75 23.47
N LEU A 122 -18.46 -11.30 22.27
CA LEU A 122 -17.90 -10.83 21.01
C LEU A 122 -18.22 -9.36 20.73
N ASN A 123 -19.48 -8.97 20.91
CA ASN A 123 -19.88 -7.57 20.71
C ASN A 123 -19.17 -6.62 21.69
N ALA A 124 -19.03 -7.01 22.95
CA ALA A 124 -18.36 -6.19 23.96
C ALA A 124 -16.89 -5.89 23.57
N ILE A 125 -16.18 -6.88 22.99
CA ILE A 125 -14.79 -6.70 22.51
C ILE A 125 -14.74 -5.67 21.39
N ASN A 126 -15.64 -5.77 20.42
CA ASN A 126 -15.72 -4.84 19.31
C ASN A 126 -16.06 -3.42 19.80
N GLN A 127 -16.97 -3.29 20.77
CA GLN A 127 -17.31 -1.99 21.38
C GLN A 127 -16.10 -1.39 22.13
N VAL A 128 -15.36 -2.20 22.91
CA VAL A 128 -14.14 -1.75 23.59
C VAL A 128 -13.10 -1.23 22.57
N ALA A 129 -12.85 -1.96 21.49
CA ALA A 129 -11.89 -1.56 20.48
C ALA A 129 -12.32 -0.28 19.73
N SER A 130 -13.59 -0.20 19.32
CA SER A 130 -14.17 0.97 18.65
C SER A 130 -14.10 2.21 19.54
N LEU A 131 -14.55 2.10 20.81
CA LEU A 131 -14.51 3.21 21.76
C LEU A 131 -13.08 3.69 22.03
N LYS A 132 -12.10 2.78 22.14
CA LYS A 132 -10.68 3.15 22.30
C LYS A 132 -10.17 3.94 21.11
N ALA A 133 -10.47 3.50 19.88
CA ALA A 133 -10.09 4.21 18.67
C ALA A 133 -10.73 5.60 18.60
N GLU A 134 -12.02 5.71 18.90
CA GLU A 134 -12.76 6.98 18.92
C GLU A 134 -12.24 7.95 20.02
N ILE A 135 -11.96 7.45 21.23
CA ILE A 135 -11.38 8.26 22.31
C ILE A 135 -9.99 8.78 21.90
N ASN A 136 -9.17 7.93 21.30
CA ASN A 136 -7.83 8.34 20.83
C ASN A 136 -7.94 9.45 19.77
N GLU A 137 -8.84 9.32 18.82
CA GLU A 137 -9.09 10.36 17.79
C GLU A 137 -9.55 11.68 18.44
N LEU A 138 -10.53 11.63 19.33
CA LEU A 138 -11.01 12.82 20.04
C LEU A 138 -9.91 13.50 20.87
N ASN A 139 -9.02 12.74 21.49
CA ASN A 139 -7.90 13.28 22.24
C ASN A 139 -6.87 13.99 21.34
N ILE A 140 -6.61 13.45 20.15
CA ILE A 140 -5.72 14.10 19.16
C ILE A 140 -6.34 15.41 18.69
N GLU A 141 -7.61 15.40 18.29
CA GLU A 141 -8.32 16.61 17.86
C GLU A 141 -8.39 17.66 18.95
N TYR A 142 -8.65 17.27 20.20
CA TYR A 142 -8.66 18.13 21.35
C TYR A 142 -7.30 18.80 21.60
N LYS A 143 -6.19 18.02 21.51
CA LYS A 143 -4.82 18.53 21.66
C LYS A 143 -4.50 19.59 20.61
N TYR A 144 -4.81 19.34 19.33
CA TYR A 144 -4.60 20.31 18.27
C TYR A 144 -5.43 21.58 18.46
N LEU A 145 -6.68 21.45 18.87
CA LEU A 145 -7.54 22.60 19.15
C LEU A 145 -7.01 23.43 20.33
N GLN A 146 -6.48 22.81 21.38
CA GLN A 146 -5.84 23.50 22.50
C GLN A 146 -4.59 24.26 22.04
N GLN A 147 -3.74 23.63 21.23
CA GLN A 147 -2.55 24.29 20.69
C GLN A 147 -2.93 25.49 19.83
N TRP A 148 -3.89 25.31 18.91
CA TRP A 148 -4.39 26.42 18.10
C TRP A 148 -4.96 27.56 18.94
N GLN A 149 -5.74 27.23 19.97
CA GLN A 149 -6.31 28.22 20.90
C GLN A 149 -5.22 29.02 21.61
N SER A 150 -4.21 28.35 22.14
CA SER A 150 -3.10 29.00 22.85
C SER A 150 -2.29 29.95 21.99
N GLN A 151 -2.22 29.71 20.68
CA GLN A 151 -1.50 30.53 19.71
C GLN A 151 -2.33 31.69 19.15
N ASN A 152 -3.67 31.54 19.05
CA ASN A 152 -4.51 32.47 18.30
C ASN A 152 -5.49 33.29 19.16
N LEU A 153 -5.77 32.87 20.40
CA LEU A 153 -6.72 33.57 21.28
C LEU A 153 -6.08 34.04 22.56
N ARG A 154 -6.44 35.25 22.98
CA ARG A 154 -6.00 35.80 24.27
C ARG A 154 -6.75 35.10 25.42
N PRO A 155 -6.12 34.83 26.59
CA PRO A 155 -6.78 34.19 27.74
C PRO A 155 -8.04 34.91 28.22
N GLU A 156 -8.10 36.22 28.09
CA GLU A 156 -9.23 37.05 28.47
C GLU A 156 -10.45 36.91 27.55
N GLU A 157 -10.25 36.39 26.35
CA GLU A 157 -11.30 36.13 25.33
C GLU A 157 -11.95 34.78 25.53
N LEU A 158 -11.44 33.94 26.43
CA LEU A 158 -11.98 32.59 26.67
C LEU A 158 -13.23 32.70 27.55
N PHE A 159 -14.33 32.19 27.01
CA PHE A 159 -15.58 32.03 27.77
C PHE A 159 -15.41 30.85 28.75
N SER A 160 -15.36 31.15 30.05
CA SER A 160 -15.35 30.12 31.09
C SER A 160 -16.66 29.28 31.03
N HIS A 161 -16.57 28.02 31.45
CA HIS A 161 -17.59 26.96 31.41
C HIS A 161 -18.97 27.29 32.08
N LYS A 162 -19.54 28.44 31.81
CA LYS A 162 -20.81 28.88 32.42
C LYS A 162 -22.06 28.11 31.94
N TYR A 163 -21.95 27.44 30.78
CA TYR A 163 -23.09 26.78 30.18
C TYR A 163 -22.93 25.27 30.18
N ARG A 164 -23.71 24.57 31.00
CA ARG A 164 -23.75 23.08 31.05
C ARG A 164 -24.76 22.57 30.03
N PHE A 165 -24.43 22.60 28.76
CA PHE A 165 -25.25 21.99 27.70
C PHE A 165 -24.94 20.49 27.55
N SER A 166 -25.92 19.71 27.08
CA SER A 166 -25.65 18.35 26.57
C SER A 166 -24.79 18.42 25.30
N SER A 167 -24.13 17.33 24.92
CA SER A 167 -23.29 17.25 23.70
C SER A 167 -24.07 17.70 22.47
N GLN A 168 -25.32 17.26 22.30
CA GLN A 168 -26.19 17.67 21.20
C GLN A 168 -26.51 19.17 21.21
N LYS A 169 -26.92 19.74 22.35
CA LYS A 169 -27.15 21.20 22.43
C LYS A 169 -25.90 22.04 22.20
N THR A 170 -24.73 21.50 22.57
CA THR A 170 -23.44 22.15 22.30
C THR A 170 -23.19 22.21 20.81
N THR A 171 -23.44 21.11 20.07
CA THR A 171 -23.32 21.02 18.61
C THR A 171 -24.29 21.97 17.92
N ASP A 172 -25.56 22.01 18.36
CA ASP A 172 -26.57 22.93 17.82
C ASP A 172 -26.18 24.38 17.99
N LEU A 173 -25.63 24.73 19.17
CA LEU A 173 -25.14 26.09 19.43
C LEU A 173 -23.90 26.42 18.58
N MET A 174 -22.97 25.51 18.42
CA MET A 174 -21.81 25.70 17.53
C MET A 174 -22.26 25.94 16.09
N ALA A 175 -23.19 25.15 15.57
CA ALA A 175 -23.75 25.33 14.24
C ALA A 175 -24.44 26.71 14.09
N TYR A 176 -25.16 27.15 15.12
CA TYR A 176 -25.83 28.43 15.12
C TYR A 176 -24.82 29.62 15.20
N ILE A 177 -23.78 29.52 16.01
CA ILE A 177 -22.69 30.51 16.08
C ILE A 177 -21.94 30.60 14.76
N HIS A 178 -21.67 29.46 14.11
CA HIS A 178 -21.06 29.42 12.77
C HIS A 178 -21.95 30.09 11.73
N TYR A 179 -23.26 29.81 11.75
CA TYR A 179 -24.23 30.51 10.88
C TYR A 179 -24.21 32.03 11.10
N LEU A 180 -23.93 32.50 12.33
CA LEU A 180 -23.84 33.92 12.68
C LEU A 180 -22.46 34.52 12.42
N SER A 181 -21.45 33.77 11.99
CA SER A 181 -20.04 34.24 11.91
C SER A 181 -19.90 35.54 11.15
N ASP A 182 -20.53 35.65 9.98
CA ASP A 182 -20.45 36.79 9.05
C ASP A 182 -21.71 37.67 9.05
N ARG A 183 -22.66 37.43 9.97
CA ARG A 183 -23.94 38.14 10.01
C ARG A 183 -24.05 39.08 11.20
N ARG A 184 -24.79 40.14 11.04
CA ARG A 184 -25.19 40.99 12.16
C ARG A 184 -26.30 40.34 12.98
N ILE A 185 -26.13 40.26 14.31
CA ILE A 185 -27.12 39.66 15.21
C ILE A 185 -28.32 40.59 15.35
N GLY A 186 -29.39 40.28 14.65
CA GLY A 186 -30.68 40.98 14.70
C GLY A 186 -31.55 40.57 15.90
N PHE A 187 -32.73 41.17 15.99
CA PHE A 187 -33.68 40.90 17.09
C PHE A 187 -34.14 39.42 17.13
N ARG A 188 -34.42 38.80 15.98
CA ARG A 188 -34.78 37.39 15.90
C ARG A 188 -33.68 36.46 16.44
N ASN A 189 -32.45 36.71 16.04
CA ASN A 189 -31.31 35.90 16.50
C ASN A 189 -31.11 36.00 18.03
N ARG A 190 -31.44 37.13 18.65
CA ARG A 190 -31.40 37.30 20.10
C ARG A 190 -32.47 36.45 20.80
N ILE A 191 -33.66 36.40 20.23
CA ILE A 191 -34.76 35.56 20.71
C ILE A 191 -34.36 34.07 20.59
N ASP A 192 -33.82 33.66 19.44
CA ASP A 192 -33.36 32.30 19.21
C ASP A 192 -32.28 31.87 20.20
N LEU A 193 -31.29 32.73 20.46
CA LEU A 193 -30.22 32.47 21.47
C LEU A 193 -30.81 32.36 22.87
N LEU A 194 -31.81 33.14 23.20
CA LEU A 194 -32.46 33.07 24.50
C LEU A 194 -33.32 31.82 24.67
N LEU A 195 -34.20 31.56 23.69
CA LEU A 195 -35.18 30.46 23.79
C LEU A 195 -34.53 29.07 23.65
N ASN A 196 -33.64 28.93 22.68
CA ASN A 196 -33.05 27.62 22.38
C ASN A 196 -31.84 27.29 23.27
N PHE A 197 -31.05 28.32 23.67
CA PHE A 197 -29.78 28.15 24.33
C PHE A 197 -29.68 28.86 25.67
N MET A 198 -30.74 29.51 26.16
CA MET A 198 -30.77 30.29 27.42
C MET A 198 -29.61 31.31 27.55
N ILE A 199 -29.16 31.87 26.42
CA ILE A 199 -28.09 32.87 26.41
C ILE A 199 -28.68 34.26 26.64
N LEU A 200 -28.60 34.75 27.87
CA LEU A 200 -29.16 36.06 28.27
C LEU A 200 -28.28 37.26 27.86
N LYS A 201 -26.96 37.07 27.83
CA LYS A 201 -25.98 38.14 27.55
C LYS A 201 -25.51 38.08 26.08
N VAL A 202 -26.24 38.65 25.16
CA VAL A 202 -25.93 38.64 23.71
C VAL A 202 -24.91 39.71 23.32
N LYS A 203 -24.75 40.78 24.11
CA LYS A 203 -23.81 41.88 23.81
C LYS A 203 -22.39 41.44 23.47
N PRO A 204 -21.77 40.50 24.21
CA PRO A 204 -20.42 40.01 23.85
C PRO A 204 -20.35 39.34 22.46
N LEU A 205 -21.44 38.70 22.00
CA LEU A 205 -21.50 37.99 20.72
C LEU A 205 -21.65 38.94 19.51
N MET A 206 -21.82 40.22 19.74
CA MET A 206 -21.83 41.25 18.66
C MET A 206 -20.45 41.43 18.03
N ILE A 207 -19.39 41.04 18.72
CA ILE A 207 -17.99 41.17 18.30
C ILE A 207 -17.56 39.83 17.65
N PRO A 208 -17.11 39.83 16.37
CA PRO A 208 -16.73 38.59 15.66
C PRO A 208 -15.69 37.74 16.38
N GLU A 209 -14.67 38.36 16.92
CA GLU A 209 -13.56 37.69 17.66
C GLU A 209 -14.09 36.93 18.89
N ARG A 210 -15.08 37.51 19.59
CA ARG A 210 -15.71 36.86 20.75
C ARG A 210 -16.63 35.69 20.34
N ARG A 211 -17.20 35.70 19.12
CA ARG A 211 -17.93 34.54 18.58
C ARG A 211 -16.97 33.40 18.31
N LEU A 212 -15.80 33.68 17.72
CA LEU A 212 -14.75 32.71 17.49
C LEU A 212 -14.27 32.10 18.82
N ALA A 213 -14.01 32.94 19.84
CA ALA A 213 -13.63 32.48 21.16
C ALA A 213 -14.70 31.61 21.83
N LEU A 214 -16.00 31.98 21.71
CA LEU A 214 -17.10 31.16 22.19
C LEU A 214 -17.18 29.83 21.42
N PHE A 215 -17.10 29.86 20.08
CA PHE A 215 -17.13 28.67 19.25
C PHE A 215 -16.03 27.69 19.67
N THR A 216 -14.80 28.16 19.82
CA THR A 216 -13.65 27.33 20.23
C THR A 216 -13.82 26.77 21.65
N SER A 217 -14.35 27.59 22.59
CA SER A 217 -14.65 27.10 23.93
C SER A 217 -15.74 26.03 23.94
N LEU A 218 -16.74 26.16 23.08
CA LEU A 218 -17.78 25.12 22.91
C LEU A 218 -17.23 23.85 22.28
N GLN A 219 -16.33 23.97 21.30
CA GLN A 219 -15.63 22.81 20.71
C GLN A 219 -14.82 22.07 21.78
N LEU A 220 -14.00 22.76 22.59
CA LEU A 220 -13.26 22.13 23.67
C LEU A 220 -14.19 21.43 24.65
N SER A 221 -15.26 22.09 25.08
CA SER A 221 -16.26 21.51 25.96
C SER A 221 -16.96 20.29 25.36
N TYR A 222 -17.19 20.31 24.04
CA TYR A 222 -17.77 19.16 23.31
C TYR A 222 -16.81 17.97 23.33
N TYR A 223 -15.53 18.17 23.02
CA TYR A 223 -14.53 17.10 23.06
C TYR A 223 -14.36 16.52 24.46
N GLU A 224 -14.28 17.35 25.49
CA GLU A 224 -14.17 16.88 26.88
C GLU A 224 -15.38 16.03 27.31
N LYS A 225 -16.58 16.48 26.99
CA LYS A 225 -17.82 15.73 27.32
C LYS A 225 -17.94 14.45 26.53
N ASN A 226 -17.73 14.51 25.24
CA ASN A 226 -17.84 13.35 24.37
C ASN A 226 -16.80 12.28 24.76
N THR A 227 -15.55 12.69 25.01
CA THR A 227 -14.51 11.79 25.52
C THR A 227 -14.92 11.16 26.86
N ARG A 228 -15.48 11.96 27.78
CA ARG A 228 -15.93 11.46 29.08
C ARG A 228 -17.09 10.47 28.96
N GLU A 229 -18.10 10.78 28.14
CA GLU A 229 -19.24 9.89 27.88
C GLU A 229 -18.77 8.56 27.30
N LYS A 230 -17.86 8.60 26.30
CA LYS A 230 -17.28 7.39 25.72
C LYS A 230 -16.39 6.63 26.71
N GLN A 231 -15.67 7.32 27.59
CA GLN A 231 -14.86 6.68 28.63
C GLN A 231 -15.74 5.94 29.65
N ILE A 232 -16.91 6.47 30.00
CA ILE A 232 -17.87 5.77 30.87
C ILE A 232 -18.35 4.49 30.19
N SER A 233 -18.78 4.59 28.93
CA SER A 233 -19.22 3.42 28.17
C SER A 233 -18.09 2.39 28.00
N LEU A 234 -16.86 2.84 27.74
CA LEU A 234 -15.68 1.98 27.67
C LEU A 234 -15.48 1.20 28.97
N ASN A 235 -15.56 1.87 30.12
CA ASN A 235 -15.38 1.23 31.42
C ASN A 235 -16.47 0.16 31.69
N GLU A 236 -17.71 0.44 31.28
CA GLU A 236 -18.82 -0.53 31.39
C GLU A 236 -18.55 -1.80 30.57
N TYR A 237 -18.13 -1.66 29.31
CA TYR A 237 -17.79 -2.81 28.45
C TYR A 237 -16.52 -3.53 28.92
N GLU A 238 -15.50 -2.80 29.41
CA GLU A 238 -14.30 -3.42 29.99
C GLU A 238 -14.60 -4.22 31.25
N GLU A 239 -15.53 -3.77 32.08
CA GLU A 239 -15.95 -4.55 33.27
C GLU A 239 -16.65 -5.86 32.87
N VAL A 240 -17.52 -5.82 31.85
CA VAL A 240 -18.15 -7.03 31.30
C VAL A 240 -17.07 -7.99 30.78
N PHE A 241 -16.05 -7.46 30.10
CA PHE A 241 -14.96 -8.26 29.56
C PHE A 241 -14.03 -8.82 30.64
N LYS A 242 -13.65 -8.05 31.66
CA LYS A 242 -12.79 -8.50 32.77
C LYS A 242 -13.42 -9.60 33.61
N LYS A 243 -14.74 -9.57 33.77
CA LYS A 243 -15.50 -10.61 34.50
C LYS A 243 -15.68 -11.90 33.71
N SER A 244 -15.37 -11.87 32.40
CA SER A 244 -15.66 -12.93 31.47
C SER A 244 -14.44 -13.76 31.21
N ASP A 245 -13.72 -14.45 31.70
CA ASP A 245 -12.58 -15.30 31.29
C ASP A 245 -12.56 -15.61 29.77
N PHE A 246 -12.85 -14.56 28.93
CA PHE A 246 -13.08 -14.70 27.49
C PHE A 246 -11.95 -15.43 26.75
N LYS A 247 -10.69 -15.11 27.09
CA LYS A 247 -9.53 -15.80 26.47
C LYS A 247 -9.55 -17.30 26.77
N ILE A 248 -9.96 -17.68 28.00
CA ILE A 248 -10.05 -19.07 28.41
C ILE A 248 -11.22 -19.74 27.68
N LEU A 249 -12.37 -19.08 27.57
CA LEU A 249 -13.55 -19.59 26.85
C LEU A 249 -13.23 -19.78 25.34
N LEU A 250 -12.60 -18.80 24.71
CA LEU A 250 -12.21 -18.89 23.30
C LEU A 250 -11.16 -19.99 23.09
N GLY A 251 -10.16 -20.09 23.96
CA GLY A 251 -9.17 -21.16 23.94
C GLY A 251 -9.80 -22.54 24.09
N ARG A 252 -10.77 -22.68 25.01
CA ARG A 252 -11.54 -23.92 25.22
C ARG A 252 -12.36 -24.26 24.00
N LEU A 253 -13.11 -23.30 23.44
CA LEU A 253 -13.89 -23.50 22.21
C LEU A 253 -13.02 -24.00 21.06
N THR A 254 -11.87 -23.34 20.86
CA THR A 254 -10.93 -23.68 19.78
C THR A 254 -10.34 -25.08 19.96
N SER A 255 -9.86 -25.40 21.17
CA SER A 255 -9.27 -26.70 21.47
C SER A 255 -10.29 -27.85 21.37
N TRP A 256 -11.49 -27.65 21.91
CA TRP A 256 -12.56 -28.63 21.86
C TRP A 256 -13.07 -28.84 20.44
N SER A 257 -13.22 -27.77 19.66
CA SER A 257 -13.60 -27.83 18.25
C SER A 257 -12.54 -28.57 17.41
N MET A 258 -11.25 -28.32 17.65
CA MET A 258 -10.16 -29.00 16.95
C MET A 258 -10.13 -30.51 17.31
N LEU A 259 -10.28 -30.85 18.56
CA LEU A 259 -10.31 -32.24 19.01
C LEU A 259 -11.50 -33.01 18.43
N TYR A 260 -12.68 -32.37 18.44
CA TYR A 260 -13.89 -32.94 17.84
C TYR A 260 -13.71 -33.18 16.33
N LEU A 261 -13.16 -32.18 15.59
CA LEU A 261 -12.86 -32.33 14.15
C LEU A 261 -11.88 -33.48 13.89
N LYS A 262 -10.78 -33.53 14.62
CA LYS A 262 -9.77 -34.61 14.46
C LYS A 262 -10.37 -35.99 14.72
N GLN A 263 -11.17 -36.16 15.75
CA GLN A 263 -11.84 -37.44 16.04
C GLN A 263 -12.88 -37.79 14.97
N HIS A 264 -13.68 -36.81 14.51
CA HIS A 264 -14.65 -37.01 13.44
C HIS A 264 -13.98 -37.52 12.17
N LEU A 265 -12.89 -36.86 11.75
CA LEU A 265 -12.13 -37.25 10.57
C LEU A 265 -11.46 -38.61 10.73
N ARG A 266 -10.99 -38.97 11.92
CA ARG A 266 -10.43 -40.32 12.16
C ARG A 266 -11.46 -41.44 11.97
N ARG A 267 -12.71 -41.20 12.33
CA ARG A 267 -13.79 -42.17 12.20
C ARG A 267 -14.28 -42.26 10.75
N ASN A 268 -14.34 -41.15 10.02
CA ASN A 268 -15.04 -41.07 8.73
C ASN A 268 -14.11 -41.07 7.51
N VAL A 269 -12.81 -40.74 7.66
CA VAL A 269 -11.85 -40.69 6.54
C VAL A 269 -10.88 -41.88 6.64
N SER A 270 -11.00 -42.85 5.71
CA SER A 270 -10.07 -43.96 5.63
C SER A 270 -8.77 -43.55 4.95
N THR A 271 -7.62 -43.97 5.53
CA THR A 271 -6.26 -43.66 4.98
C THR A 271 -5.70 -44.81 4.14
N ARG A 272 -6.42 -45.94 4.00
CA ARG A 272 -5.91 -47.17 3.40
C ARG A 272 -5.96 -47.21 1.86
N SER A 273 -6.61 -46.26 1.20
CA SER A 273 -6.74 -46.22 -0.26
C SER A 273 -5.55 -45.50 -0.90
N SER A 274 -4.93 -46.12 -1.88
CA SER A 274 -3.91 -45.51 -2.77
C SER A 274 -4.54 -45.18 -4.13
N PHE A 275 -4.10 -44.09 -4.74
CA PHE A 275 -4.57 -43.63 -6.05
C PHE A 275 -3.38 -43.22 -6.90
N SER A 276 -3.50 -43.25 -8.23
CA SER A 276 -2.51 -42.71 -9.15
C SER A 276 -3.01 -41.47 -9.85
N ALA A 277 -2.07 -40.70 -10.39
CA ALA A 277 -2.38 -39.47 -11.13
C ALA A 277 -3.22 -39.73 -12.40
N GLU A 278 -3.11 -40.93 -12.98
CA GLU A 278 -3.80 -41.35 -14.21
C GLU A 278 -5.22 -41.79 -13.95
N THR A 279 -5.48 -42.52 -12.85
CA THR A 279 -6.73 -43.27 -12.63
C THR A 279 -7.67 -42.65 -11.60
N TYR A 280 -7.20 -41.75 -10.74
CA TYR A 280 -8.03 -41.22 -9.64
C TYR A 280 -9.33 -40.54 -10.09
N ARG A 281 -9.38 -40.02 -11.34
CA ARG A 281 -10.58 -39.38 -11.88
C ARG A 281 -11.66 -40.36 -12.23
N ASP A 282 -11.29 -41.58 -12.63
CA ASP A 282 -12.22 -42.67 -12.97
C ASP A 282 -12.82 -43.24 -11.68
N GLU A 283 -12.07 -43.23 -10.59
CA GLU A 283 -12.50 -43.64 -9.24
C GLU A 283 -12.83 -42.43 -8.33
N PHE A 284 -13.30 -41.34 -8.90
CA PHE A 284 -13.40 -40.07 -8.17
C PHE A 284 -14.29 -40.16 -6.94
N ASP A 285 -15.36 -40.92 -6.93
CA ASP A 285 -16.22 -41.11 -5.76
C ASP A 285 -15.50 -41.76 -4.57
N ARG A 286 -14.51 -42.62 -4.84
CA ARG A 286 -13.63 -43.18 -3.80
C ARG A 286 -12.56 -42.20 -3.39
N PHE A 287 -12.01 -41.48 -4.39
CA PHE A 287 -10.99 -40.48 -4.17
C PHE A 287 -11.49 -39.33 -3.26
N ILE A 288 -12.68 -38.78 -3.54
CA ILE A 288 -13.24 -37.67 -2.78
C ILE A 288 -13.64 -38.06 -1.34
N LYS A 289 -13.98 -39.31 -1.08
CA LYS A 289 -14.19 -39.85 0.27
C LYS A 289 -12.89 -39.92 1.06
N ARG A 290 -11.75 -40.12 0.39
CA ARG A 290 -10.41 -40.12 1.01
C ARG A 290 -9.87 -38.71 1.17
N PHE A 291 -10.10 -37.82 0.22
CA PHE A 291 -9.66 -36.45 0.17
C PHE A 291 -10.86 -35.50 -0.03
N PRO A 292 -11.64 -35.26 1.02
CA PRO A 292 -12.84 -34.43 0.93
C PRO A 292 -12.59 -32.96 0.60
N ILE A 293 -11.34 -32.51 0.59
CA ILE A 293 -10.93 -31.16 0.20
C ILE A 293 -10.08 -31.24 -1.07
N ILE A 294 -10.49 -30.53 -2.11
CA ILE A 294 -9.74 -30.38 -3.36
C ILE A 294 -9.18 -28.94 -3.41
N GLY A 295 -7.86 -28.80 -3.44
CA GLY A 295 -7.17 -27.51 -3.70
C GLY A 295 -6.79 -27.42 -5.17
N SER A 296 -7.26 -26.37 -5.87
CA SER A 296 -6.98 -26.17 -7.30
C SER A 296 -7.02 -24.69 -7.68
N SER A 297 -6.60 -24.36 -8.90
CA SER A 297 -6.96 -23.08 -9.52
C SER A 297 -8.32 -23.18 -10.21
N THR A 298 -8.97 -22.03 -10.40
CA THR A 298 -10.25 -21.96 -11.14
C THR A 298 -10.14 -22.52 -12.55
N HIS A 299 -9.02 -22.28 -13.23
CA HIS A 299 -8.76 -22.84 -14.56
C HIS A 299 -8.60 -24.36 -14.57
N SER A 300 -8.05 -24.94 -13.49
CA SER A 300 -7.67 -26.34 -13.45
C SER A 300 -8.71 -27.25 -12.80
N ILE A 301 -9.75 -26.68 -12.19
CA ILE A 301 -10.71 -27.47 -11.39
C ILE A 301 -11.40 -28.56 -12.21
N ILE A 302 -11.83 -28.30 -13.45
CA ILE A 302 -12.48 -29.27 -14.32
C ILE A 302 -11.56 -30.47 -14.58
N ASN A 303 -10.24 -30.23 -14.66
CA ASN A 303 -9.24 -31.27 -14.86
C ASN A 303 -8.82 -31.94 -13.54
N SER A 304 -9.24 -31.41 -12.40
CA SER A 304 -8.93 -31.93 -11.07
C SER A 304 -10.02 -32.82 -10.48
N ILE A 305 -11.25 -32.72 -10.97
CA ILE A 305 -12.39 -33.51 -10.51
C ILE A 305 -12.77 -34.58 -11.56
N GLY A 306 -13.53 -35.63 -11.16
CA GLY A 306 -14.07 -36.63 -12.05
C GLY A 306 -15.04 -36.04 -13.07
N LYS A 307 -15.18 -36.67 -14.23
CA LYS A 307 -16.11 -36.19 -15.27
C LYS A 307 -17.55 -36.22 -14.77
N GLY A 308 -18.21 -35.06 -14.77
CA GLY A 308 -19.58 -34.91 -14.27
C GLY A 308 -19.72 -34.91 -12.75
N ALA A 309 -18.62 -34.94 -12.00
CA ALA A 309 -18.65 -34.86 -10.54
C ALA A 309 -19.10 -33.46 -10.07
N LEU A 310 -19.95 -33.45 -9.04
CA LEU A 310 -20.43 -32.22 -8.42
C LEU A 310 -20.13 -32.28 -6.91
N LEU A 311 -19.35 -31.33 -6.44
CA LEU A 311 -19.01 -31.20 -5.02
C LEU A 311 -20.15 -30.53 -4.24
N ASP A 312 -20.12 -30.64 -2.91
CA ASP A 312 -21.13 -29.98 -2.08
C ASP A 312 -20.89 -28.49 -1.99
N TYR A 313 -19.62 -28.07 -1.85
CA TYR A 313 -19.21 -26.68 -1.71
C TYR A 313 -18.02 -26.32 -2.62
N VAL A 314 -18.00 -25.07 -3.05
CA VAL A 314 -16.81 -24.41 -3.58
C VAL A 314 -16.55 -23.10 -2.83
N ILE A 315 -15.31 -22.88 -2.46
CA ILE A 315 -14.82 -21.64 -1.91
C ILE A 315 -13.85 -21.02 -2.92
N ILE A 316 -14.16 -19.84 -3.42
CA ILE A 316 -13.29 -19.11 -4.37
C ILE A 316 -12.66 -17.96 -3.61
N ASP A 317 -11.36 -18.11 -3.30
CA ASP A 317 -10.58 -17.07 -2.58
C ASP A 317 -9.92 -16.10 -3.55
N GLU A 318 -9.68 -14.87 -3.09
CA GLU A 318 -9.18 -13.75 -3.90
C GLU A 318 -10.04 -13.48 -5.16
N ALA A 319 -11.36 -13.59 -5.02
CA ALA A 319 -12.31 -13.51 -6.13
C ALA A 319 -12.39 -12.13 -6.79
N SER A 320 -11.89 -11.07 -6.14
CA SER A 320 -11.68 -9.75 -6.74
C SER A 320 -10.62 -9.74 -7.84
N GLN A 321 -9.67 -10.71 -7.79
CA GLN A 321 -8.65 -10.89 -8.83
C GLN A 321 -9.01 -11.97 -9.84
N GLN A 322 -10.16 -12.60 -9.69
CA GLN A 322 -10.60 -13.69 -10.54
C GLN A 322 -11.40 -13.16 -11.73
N ASP A 323 -10.95 -13.47 -12.95
CA ASP A 323 -11.73 -13.25 -14.17
C ASP A 323 -13.00 -14.10 -14.14
N ILE A 324 -14.09 -13.54 -14.68
CA ILE A 324 -15.41 -14.20 -14.77
C ILE A 324 -15.32 -15.49 -15.58
N VAL A 325 -14.60 -15.49 -16.71
CA VAL A 325 -14.59 -16.61 -17.66
C VAL A 325 -14.06 -17.90 -17.00
N PRO A 326 -12.84 -17.94 -16.45
CA PRO A 326 -12.40 -19.12 -15.69
C PRO A 326 -13.16 -19.29 -14.37
N GLY A 327 -13.70 -18.23 -13.79
CA GLY A 327 -14.52 -18.28 -12.58
C GLY A 327 -15.77 -19.14 -12.73
N ILE A 328 -16.41 -19.14 -13.91
CA ILE A 328 -17.58 -19.98 -14.22
C ILE A 328 -17.28 -21.46 -14.02
N LEU A 329 -16.08 -21.92 -14.34
CA LEU A 329 -15.66 -23.32 -14.14
C LEU A 329 -15.69 -23.69 -12.65
N GLY A 330 -15.27 -22.74 -11.78
CA GLY A 330 -15.37 -22.91 -10.34
C GLY A 330 -16.81 -22.93 -9.85
N LEU A 331 -17.64 -21.99 -10.33
CA LEU A 331 -19.06 -21.94 -9.95
C LEU A 331 -19.81 -23.20 -10.33
N GLY A 332 -19.49 -23.80 -11.50
CA GLY A 332 -20.15 -24.97 -12.02
C GLY A 332 -19.73 -26.31 -11.37
N CYS A 333 -18.71 -26.31 -10.48
CA CYS A 333 -18.21 -27.58 -9.90
C CYS A 333 -18.88 -27.99 -8.57
N ALA A 334 -19.76 -27.15 -7.99
CA ALA A 334 -20.37 -27.43 -6.69
C ALA A 334 -21.82 -26.93 -6.59
N ARG A 335 -22.53 -27.46 -5.60
CA ARG A 335 -23.92 -27.09 -5.29
C ARG A 335 -24.05 -25.78 -4.54
N ASN A 336 -23.09 -25.48 -3.67
CA ASN A 336 -23.06 -24.27 -2.85
C ASN A 336 -21.76 -23.51 -3.12
N VAL A 337 -21.86 -22.18 -3.19
CA VAL A 337 -20.76 -21.29 -3.60
C VAL A 337 -20.47 -20.26 -2.51
N ILE A 338 -19.22 -20.16 -2.13
CA ILE A 338 -18.73 -19.14 -1.19
C ILE A 338 -17.65 -18.33 -1.89
N VAL A 339 -17.95 -17.07 -2.15
CA VAL A 339 -17.04 -16.14 -2.84
C VAL A 339 -16.35 -15.26 -1.81
N VAL A 340 -15.01 -15.33 -1.76
CA VAL A 340 -14.21 -14.59 -0.80
C VAL A 340 -13.28 -13.63 -1.54
N GLY A 341 -13.25 -12.36 -1.14
CA GLY A 341 -12.39 -11.37 -1.77
C GLY A 341 -12.50 -10.01 -1.10
N ASP A 342 -12.02 -8.99 -1.78
CA ASP A 342 -12.14 -7.60 -1.34
C ASP A 342 -12.19 -6.68 -2.56
N ARG A 343 -13.32 -6.04 -2.79
CA ARG A 343 -13.53 -5.09 -3.91
C ARG A 343 -12.76 -3.79 -3.78
N LYS A 344 -12.16 -3.53 -2.63
CA LYS A 344 -11.34 -2.35 -2.36
C LYS A 344 -9.84 -2.64 -2.51
N GLN A 345 -9.47 -3.86 -2.93
CA GLN A 345 -8.11 -4.24 -3.33
C GLN A 345 -8.00 -4.31 -4.85
N LEU A 346 -6.78 -4.55 -5.34
CA LEU A 346 -6.50 -4.60 -6.77
C LEU A 346 -7.46 -5.56 -7.50
N PRO A 347 -8.11 -5.11 -8.57
CA PRO A 347 -8.98 -5.95 -9.38
C PRO A 347 -8.16 -6.95 -10.21
N HIS A 348 -8.86 -7.86 -10.90
CA HIS A 348 -8.24 -8.73 -11.89
C HIS A 348 -7.63 -7.90 -13.03
N VAL A 349 -6.61 -8.46 -13.68
CA VAL A 349 -6.05 -7.89 -14.91
C VAL A 349 -6.83 -8.47 -16.08
N PRO A 350 -7.65 -7.69 -16.78
CA PRO A 350 -8.48 -8.19 -17.85
C PRO A 350 -7.64 -8.70 -19.02
N VAL A 351 -8.03 -9.85 -19.58
CA VAL A 351 -7.47 -10.36 -20.84
C VAL A 351 -8.24 -9.71 -21.98
N LEU A 352 -7.63 -8.74 -22.63
CA LEU A 352 -8.21 -8.09 -23.81
C LEU A 352 -8.14 -9.04 -25.01
N LEU A 353 -9.29 -9.50 -25.48
CA LEU A 353 -9.38 -10.34 -26.67
C LEU A 353 -9.64 -9.46 -27.90
N PRO A 354 -8.99 -9.69 -29.03
CA PRO A 354 -9.11 -8.85 -30.22
C PRO A 354 -10.55 -8.71 -30.77
N ASN A 355 -11.43 -9.62 -30.47
CA ASN A 355 -12.82 -9.64 -30.90
C ASN A 355 -13.74 -10.10 -29.75
N SER A 356 -13.66 -9.43 -28.59
CA SER A 356 -14.56 -9.73 -27.48
C SER A 356 -16.00 -9.54 -27.89
N PRO A 357 -16.88 -10.56 -27.75
CA PRO A 357 -18.31 -10.39 -27.98
C PRO A 357 -18.90 -9.43 -26.95
N SER A 358 -19.89 -8.65 -27.35
CA SER A 358 -20.63 -7.81 -26.41
C SER A 358 -21.24 -8.68 -25.31
N PRO A 359 -21.07 -8.33 -24.03
CA PRO A 359 -21.63 -9.11 -22.93
C PRO A 359 -23.16 -9.06 -22.99
N PRO A 360 -23.88 -10.16 -22.66
CA PRO A 360 -25.34 -10.21 -22.67
C PRO A 360 -25.98 -9.28 -21.62
N ALA A 361 -25.24 -8.92 -20.60
CA ALA A 361 -25.58 -7.89 -19.62
C ALA A 361 -24.30 -7.29 -19.02
N GLU A 362 -24.36 -6.07 -18.49
CA GLU A 362 -23.21 -5.33 -17.98
C GLU A 362 -22.42 -6.09 -16.91
N TYR A 363 -23.12 -6.80 -16.02
CA TYR A 363 -22.46 -7.58 -14.95
C TYR A 363 -21.70 -8.81 -15.43
N TYR A 364 -21.78 -9.19 -16.72
CA TYR A 364 -20.97 -10.23 -17.33
C TYR A 364 -19.76 -9.69 -18.12
N ASN A 365 -19.53 -8.39 -18.07
CA ASN A 365 -18.39 -7.78 -18.77
C ASN A 365 -17.07 -8.13 -18.07
N CYS A 366 -16.41 -9.20 -18.56
CA CYS A 366 -15.16 -9.72 -18.01
C CYS A 366 -13.94 -8.79 -18.23
N GLU A 367 -14.05 -7.81 -19.13
CA GLU A 367 -13.01 -6.79 -19.31
C GLU A 367 -13.08 -5.71 -18.22
N LYS A 368 -14.22 -5.58 -17.52
CA LYS A 368 -14.47 -4.52 -16.57
C LYS A 368 -14.61 -5.00 -15.14
N TYR A 369 -15.23 -6.16 -14.95
CA TYR A 369 -15.60 -6.66 -13.63
C TYR A 369 -14.94 -7.99 -13.31
N SER A 370 -14.54 -8.13 -12.03
CA SER A 370 -14.10 -9.40 -11.46
C SER A 370 -15.28 -10.36 -11.25
N LEU A 371 -14.98 -11.61 -10.95
CA LEU A 371 -16.00 -12.59 -10.53
C LEU A 371 -16.78 -12.10 -9.30
N LEU A 372 -16.10 -11.51 -8.32
CA LEU A 372 -16.73 -10.97 -7.12
C LEU A 372 -17.70 -9.84 -7.46
N ASP A 373 -17.28 -8.89 -8.30
CA ASP A 373 -18.15 -7.79 -8.74
C ASP A 373 -19.38 -8.32 -9.48
N SER A 374 -19.17 -9.23 -10.42
CA SER A 374 -20.23 -9.87 -11.20
C SER A 374 -21.27 -10.54 -10.31
N VAL A 375 -20.84 -11.35 -9.34
CA VAL A 375 -21.74 -12.03 -8.39
C VAL A 375 -22.53 -11.01 -7.56
N CYS A 376 -21.86 -9.97 -7.02
CA CYS A 376 -22.52 -8.94 -6.24
C CYS A 376 -23.54 -8.13 -7.06
N MET A 377 -23.21 -7.79 -8.30
CA MET A 377 -24.11 -7.04 -9.21
C MET A 377 -25.30 -7.89 -9.67
N LEU A 378 -25.06 -9.17 -9.98
CA LEU A 378 -26.11 -10.09 -10.45
C LEU A 378 -27.13 -10.36 -9.36
N PHE A 379 -26.70 -10.69 -8.17
CA PHE A 379 -27.59 -11.14 -7.09
C PHE A 379 -28.05 -10.00 -6.17
N ARG A 380 -27.31 -8.89 -6.15
CA ARG A 380 -27.62 -7.70 -5.31
C ARG A 380 -27.96 -8.11 -3.85
N ASN A 381 -29.15 -7.73 -3.37
CA ASN A 381 -29.59 -7.98 -2.00
C ASN A 381 -30.07 -9.45 -1.75
N MET A 382 -30.11 -10.30 -2.78
CA MET A 382 -30.54 -11.69 -2.64
C MET A 382 -29.48 -12.62 -2.03
N VAL A 383 -28.23 -12.19 -2.05
CA VAL A 383 -27.10 -12.96 -1.53
C VAL A 383 -26.53 -12.25 -0.31
N PRO A 384 -26.30 -12.95 0.81
CA PRO A 384 -25.67 -12.36 1.97
C PRO A 384 -24.22 -11.97 1.67
N VAL A 385 -23.93 -10.68 1.81
CA VAL A 385 -22.57 -10.14 1.79
C VAL A 385 -22.15 -9.85 3.23
N THR A 386 -21.04 -10.42 3.66
CA THR A 386 -20.52 -10.22 5.02
C THR A 386 -19.14 -9.58 4.94
N LEU A 387 -19.03 -8.36 5.48
CA LEU A 387 -17.74 -7.70 5.65
C LEU A 387 -17.09 -8.20 6.95
N LEU A 388 -15.86 -8.71 6.86
CA LEU A 388 -15.02 -8.99 8.02
C LEU A 388 -14.46 -7.66 8.54
N LYS A 389 -14.80 -7.30 9.78
CA LYS A 389 -14.54 -5.95 10.32
C LYS A 389 -13.33 -5.89 11.23
N GLU A 390 -13.06 -6.93 12.00
CA GLU A 390 -12.02 -6.96 13.00
C GLU A 390 -10.65 -7.13 12.34
N HIS A 391 -9.80 -6.12 12.54
CA HIS A 391 -8.48 -6.05 11.92
C HIS A 391 -7.37 -6.33 12.95
N TYR A 392 -6.44 -7.25 12.60
CA TYR A 392 -5.42 -7.78 13.50
C TYR A 392 -3.98 -7.59 13.01
N ARG A 393 -3.76 -6.82 11.94
CA ARG A 393 -2.46 -6.76 11.28
C ARG A 393 -1.73 -5.44 11.51
N CYS A 394 -2.28 -4.37 10.98
CA CYS A 394 -1.60 -3.09 10.91
C CYS A 394 -1.75 -2.32 12.23
N HIS A 395 -0.77 -1.49 12.53
CA HIS A 395 -0.90 -0.48 13.58
C HIS A 395 -2.19 0.35 13.41
N PRO A 396 -2.89 0.73 14.49
CA PRO A 396 -4.18 1.42 14.39
C PRO A 396 -4.14 2.67 13.52
N LYS A 397 -3.12 3.52 13.63
CA LYS A 397 -2.97 4.73 12.81
C LYS A 397 -2.83 4.41 11.31
N ILE A 398 -2.18 3.29 10.95
CA ILE A 398 -2.01 2.89 9.55
C ILE A 398 -3.34 2.44 8.95
N ILE A 399 -4.02 1.49 9.61
CA ILE A 399 -5.28 0.96 9.05
C ILE A 399 -6.42 1.96 9.10
N GLN A 400 -6.38 2.93 10.02
CA GLN A 400 -7.42 3.95 10.13
C GLN A 400 -7.48 4.86 8.90
N PHE A 401 -6.35 5.10 8.20
CA PHE A 401 -6.39 5.74 6.90
C PHE A 401 -7.23 4.94 5.90
N CYS A 402 -6.93 3.65 5.75
CA CYS A 402 -7.69 2.79 4.84
C CYS A 402 -9.16 2.70 5.25
N ASN A 403 -9.43 2.62 6.55
CA ASN A 403 -10.77 2.54 7.10
C ASN A 403 -11.62 3.77 6.73
N LYS A 404 -11.08 4.97 6.94
CA LYS A 404 -11.74 6.23 6.61
C LYS A 404 -11.90 6.43 5.10
N GLN A 405 -10.87 6.07 4.33
CA GLN A 405 -10.81 6.39 2.90
C GLN A 405 -11.55 5.38 2.02
N PHE A 406 -11.59 4.09 2.42
CA PHE A 406 -12.06 3.01 1.56
C PHE A 406 -13.16 2.13 2.16
N TYR A 407 -13.26 2.04 3.50
CA TYR A 407 -14.17 1.11 4.19
C TYR A 407 -15.24 1.80 5.04
N ASP A 408 -15.52 3.08 4.81
CA ASP A 408 -16.59 3.84 5.47
C ASP A 408 -16.57 3.75 7.02
N ASN A 409 -15.39 3.69 7.62
CA ASN A 409 -15.16 3.46 9.05
C ASN A 409 -15.76 2.15 9.61
N ALA A 410 -15.97 1.15 8.76
CA ALA A 410 -16.55 -0.13 9.19
C ALA A 410 -15.54 -1.07 9.86
N LEU A 411 -14.21 -0.85 9.70
CA LEU A 411 -13.18 -1.69 10.30
C LEU A 411 -12.94 -1.35 11.77
N ILE A 412 -12.66 -2.37 12.56
CA ILE A 412 -12.39 -2.28 13.99
C ILE A 412 -10.94 -2.70 14.24
N PRO A 413 -10.00 -1.78 14.45
CA PRO A 413 -8.62 -2.13 14.77
C PRO A 413 -8.56 -2.82 16.15
N LEU A 414 -8.02 -4.03 16.19
CA LEU A 414 -7.79 -4.80 17.43
C LEU A 414 -6.30 -4.86 17.80
N THR A 415 -5.46 -4.22 17.02
CA THR A 415 -4.05 -3.96 17.34
C THR A 415 -3.93 -2.82 18.35
N VAL A 416 -2.83 -2.79 19.09
CA VAL A 416 -2.59 -1.79 20.14
C VAL A 416 -1.61 -0.74 19.61
N ASP A 417 -1.89 0.53 19.89
CA ASP A 417 -0.95 1.63 19.72
C ASP A 417 -0.17 1.77 21.03
N SER A 418 1.12 1.46 21.03
CA SER A 418 2.01 1.58 22.20
C SER A 418 2.76 2.93 22.24
N GLY A 419 2.45 3.82 21.27
CA GLY A 419 3.05 5.14 21.17
C GLY A 419 4.29 5.20 20.27
N GLU A 420 4.59 4.12 19.53
CA GLU A 420 5.67 4.12 18.53
C GLU A 420 5.30 4.91 17.27
N ALA A 421 6.34 5.45 16.61
CA ALA A 421 6.19 6.15 15.34
C ALA A 421 5.76 5.17 14.24
N SER A 422 4.52 5.28 13.78
CA SER A 422 3.92 4.34 12.81
C SER A 422 3.71 4.93 11.42
N LEU A 423 3.79 6.24 11.28
CA LEU A 423 3.61 6.97 10.02
C LEU A 423 4.78 7.90 9.79
N SER A 424 5.33 7.88 8.58
CA SER A 424 6.42 8.78 8.18
C SER A 424 6.21 9.30 6.76
N LEU A 425 6.67 10.51 6.50
CA LEU A 425 6.57 11.17 5.20
C LEU A 425 7.93 11.72 4.79
N VAL A 426 8.43 11.32 3.64
CA VAL A 426 9.64 11.86 3.02
C VAL A 426 9.23 12.63 1.78
N ILE A 427 9.45 13.95 1.80
CA ILE A 427 9.16 14.86 0.70
C ILE A 427 10.46 15.18 -0.01
N THR A 428 10.58 14.78 -1.28
CA THR A 428 11.78 15.04 -2.06
C THR A 428 11.88 16.50 -2.49
N ALA A 429 13.09 16.98 -2.70
CA ALA A 429 13.33 18.31 -3.24
C ALA A 429 12.58 18.51 -4.56
N LYS A 430 12.08 19.73 -4.79
CA LYS A 430 11.40 20.09 -6.04
C LYS A 430 12.30 19.88 -7.23
N GLY A 431 11.79 19.23 -8.28
CA GLY A 431 12.60 18.95 -9.45
C GLY A 431 11.86 18.25 -10.58
N ASN A 432 12.63 17.79 -11.54
CA ASN A 432 12.20 16.96 -12.67
C ASN A 432 13.09 15.72 -12.73
N HIS A 433 12.93 14.83 -11.75
CA HIS A 433 13.82 13.70 -11.53
C HIS A 433 13.33 12.41 -12.16
N THR A 434 12.02 12.30 -12.46
CA THR A 434 11.43 11.10 -13.05
C THR A 434 12.00 10.83 -14.45
N ARG A 435 12.56 9.64 -14.68
CA ARG A 435 13.05 9.14 -15.96
C ARG A 435 12.57 7.71 -16.18
N ASN A 436 11.89 7.46 -17.28
CA ASN A 436 11.43 6.11 -17.65
C ASN A 436 10.70 5.37 -16.50
N PHE A 437 9.79 6.07 -15.81
CA PHE A 437 9.05 5.54 -14.66
C PHE A 437 9.94 5.12 -13.48
N SER A 438 11.09 5.78 -13.31
CA SER A 438 11.94 5.68 -12.13
C SER A 438 12.36 7.06 -11.65
N ASN A 439 12.59 7.19 -10.34
CA ASN A 439 12.98 8.42 -9.67
C ASN A 439 14.08 8.10 -8.66
N LEU A 440 15.32 8.39 -9.03
CA LEU A 440 16.48 8.15 -8.18
C LEU A 440 16.43 9.02 -6.93
N ARG A 441 15.89 10.25 -7.03
CA ARG A 441 15.83 11.20 -5.92
C ARG A 441 15.00 10.69 -4.75
N GLU A 442 13.92 9.94 -5.01
CA GLU A 442 13.14 9.31 -3.95
C GLU A 442 13.94 8.25 -3.18
N LEU A 443 14.84 7.52 -3.84
CA LEU A 443 15.71 6.54 -3.19
C LEU A 443 16.84 7.21 -2.40
N GLU A 444 17.50 8.20 -2.96
CA GLU A 444 18.56 8.98 -2.30
C GLU A 444 18.04 9.73 -1.08
N SER A 445 16.78 10.16 -1.10
CA SER A 445 16.13 10.81 0.06
C SER A 445 15.89 9.87 1.24
N LEU A 446 16.07 8.56 1.05
CA LEU A 446 16.01 7.55 2.10
C LEU A 446 17.39 7.30 2.74
N GLU A 447 18.48 7.83 2.17
CA GLU A 447 19.81 7.73 2.77
C GLU A 447 19.83 8.43 4.14
N GLY A 448 20.38 7.77 5.14
CA GLY A 448 20.40 8.27 6.51
C GLY A 448 19.10 8.10 7.30
N HIS A 449 18.05 7.51 6.70
CA HIS A 449 16.86 7.13 7.44
C HIS A 449 17.18 5.96 8.38
N TYR A 450 16.72 6.05 9.63
CA TYR A 450 16.90 4.97 10.58
C TYR A 450 15.93 3.82 10.27
N TRP A 451 16.47 2.62 10.11
CA TRP A 451 15.71 1.40 9.93
C TRP A 451 15.97 0.45 11.09
N ASP A 452 14.91 -0.13 11.63
CA ASP A 452 15.04 -1.17 12.64
C ASP A 452 15.59 -2.45 11.98
N GLU A 453 16.79 -2.90 12.41
CA GLU A 453 17.46 -4.05 11.81
C GLU A 453 16.76 -5.38 12.09
N GLU A 454 15.95 -5.47 13.13
CA GLU A 454 15.19 -6.68 13.49
C GLU A 454 13.86 -6.78 12.73
N SER A 455 13.39 -5.69 12.15
CA SER A 455 12.11 -5.61 11.43
C SER A 455 12.21 -6.09 9.97
N SER A 456 11.20 -6.83 9.52
CA SER A 456 11.05 -7.14 8.10
C SER A 456 10.69 -5.88 7.32
N ARG A 457 11.40 -5.61 6.21
CA ARG A 457 11.28 -4.37 5.45
C ARG A 457 10.82 -4.59 4.02
N GLY A 458 9.89 -3.76 3.55
CA GLY A 458 9.39 -3.80 2.18
C GLY A 458 9.48 -2.45 1.49
N TYR A 459 9.89 -2.47 0.23
CA TYR A 459 9.83 -1.31 -0.66
C TYR A 459 8.84 -1.57 -1.78
N ILE A 460 7.85 -0.71 -1.91
CA ILE A 460 6.76 -0.84 -2.86
C ILE A 460 6.76 0.37 -3.80
N ALA A 461 6.64 0.12 -5.10
CA ALA A 461 6.49 1.16 -6.10
C ALA A 461 5.43 0.77 -7.14
N PRO A 462 4.81 1.75 -7.85
CA PRO A 462 3.83 1.46 -8.91
C PRO A 462 4.47 0.86 -10.17
N TYR A 463 5.76 1.11 -10.41
CA TYR A 463 6.44 0.77 -11.65
C TYR A 463 7.63 -0.20 -11.46
N ASN A 464 7.76 -1.19 -12.36
CA ASN A 464 8.89 -2.12 -12.35
C ASN A 464 10.25 -1.41 -12.50
N ALA A 465 10.30 -0.31 -13.27
CA ALA A 465 11.54 0.46 -13.46
C ALA A 465 12.08 1.01 -12.13
N GLN A 466 11.19 1.49 -11.26
CA GLN A 466 11.57 1.96 -9.93
C GLN A 466 12.03 0.82 -9.02
N VAL A 467 11.35 -0.32 -9.08
CA VAL A 467 11.76 -1.52 -8.33
C VAL A 467 13.16 -1.98 -8.75
N ASN A 468 13.42 -2.05 -10.06
CA ASN A 468 14.74 -2.42 -10.59
C ASN A 468 15.85 -1.43 -10.21
N LEU A 469 15.51 -0.14 -10.05
CA LEU A 469 16.42 0.86 -9.55
C LEU A 469 16.68 0.66 -8.04
N ALA A 470 15.61 0.41 -7.27
CA ALA A 470 15.70 0.15 -5.84
C ALA A 470 16.54 -1.10 -5.52
N GLU A 471 16.54 -2.13 -6.39
CA GLU A 471 17.41 -3.32 -6.24
C GLU A 471 18.90 -2.97 -6.20
N LYS A 472 19.29 -1.86 -6.85
CA LYS A 472 20.69 -1.40 -6.95
C LYS A 472 21.08 -0.43 -5.84
N VAL A 473 20.12 0.25 -5.23
CA VAL A 473 20.36 1.35 -4.27
C VAL A 473 20.07 0.92 -2.85
N LEU A 474 18.94 0.25 -2.61
CA LEU A 474 18.53 -0.14 -1.27
C LEU A 474 19.21 -1.47 -0.82
N PRO A 475 19.43 -1.65 0.49
CA PRO A 475 20.00 -2.88 1.05
C PRO A 475 19.24 -4.15 0.60
N ALA A 476 19.95 -5.29 0.59
CA ALA A 476 19.42 -6.56 0.09
C ALA A 476 18.29 -7.15 0.95
N ASP A 477 18.21 -6.80 2.20
CA ASP A 477 17.19 -7.23 3.17
C ASP A 477 15.80 -6.62 2.93
N PHE A 478 15.70 -5.57 2.10
CA PHE A 478 14.39 -5.08 1.66
C PHE A 478 13.75 -6.02 0.64
N VAL A 479 12.49 -6.40 0.89
CA VAL A 479 11.63 -7.06 -0.10
C VAL A 479 11.12 -6.00 -1.08
N LYS A 480 11.72 -5.92 -2.26
CA LYS A 480 11.41 -4.91 -3.28
C LYS A 480 10.43 -5.45 -4.31
N SER A 481 9.30 -4.78 -4.55
CA SER A 481 8.32 -5.25 -5.52
C SER A 481 7.36 -4.15 -5.98
N THR A 482 6.63 -4.41 -7.06
CA THR A 482 5.49 -3.57 -7.40
C THR A 482 4.30 -3.88 -6.49
N VAL A 483 3.36 -2.93 -6.37
CA VAL A 483 2.15 -3.09 -5.55
C VAL A 483 1.40 -4.38 -5.90
N HIS A 484 1.27 -4.69 -7.20
CA HIS A 484 0.59 -5.91 -7.68
C HIS A 484 1.28 -7.20 -7.22
N LYS A 485 2.61 -7.25 -7.30
CA LYS A 485 3.39 -8.43 -6.89
C LYS A 485 3.56 -8.54 -5.38
N PHE A 486 3.37 -7.44 -4.65
CA PHE A 486 3.43 -7.41 -3.19
C PHE A 486 2.12 -7.89 -2.54
N GLN A 487 1.06 -8.05 -3.32
CA GLN A 487 -0.22 -8.54 -2.82
C GLN A 487 -0.06 -9.94 -2.21
N GLY A 488 -0.67 -10.16 -1.05
CA GLY A 488 -0.51 -11.38 -0.25
C GLY A 488 0.73 -11.39 0.67
N ARG A 489 1.67 -10.44 0.52
CA ARG A 489 2.83 -10.27 1.41
C ARG A 489 2.58 -9.15 2.41
N GLU A 490 3.40 -9.11 3.47
CA GLU A 490 3.37 -8.08 4.50
C GLU A 490 4.76 -7.95 5.11
N CYS A 491 5.10 -6.76 5.60
CA CYS A 491 6.33 -6.49 6.33
C CYS A 491 6.02 -5.62 7.55
N ASP A 492 6.94 -5.60 8.50
CA ASP A 492 6.80 -4.74 9.68
C ASP A 492 6.91 -3.27 9.29
N GLU A 493 7.84 -2.94 8.39
CA GLU A 493 7.99 -1.61 7.82
C GLU A 493 7.80 -1.63 6.30
N ILE A 494 7.03 -0.68 5.77
CA ILE A 494 6.81 -0.49 4.33
C ILE A 494 7.18 0.93 3.92
N VAL A 495 7.98 1.02 2.87
CA VAL A 495 8.23 2.26 2.13
C VAL A 495 7.44 2.21 0.83
N PHE A 496 6.59 3.21 0.61
CA PHE A 496 5.86 3.38 -0.64
C PHE A 496 6.37 4.60 -1.40
N SER A 497 6.94 4.37 -2.56
CA SER A 497 7.46 5.40 -3.48
C SER A 497 6.42 5.74 -4.53
N THR A 498 6.11 7.01 -4.73
CA THR A 498 5.14 7.47 -5.75
C THR A 498 5.78 7.63 -7.13
N VAL A 499 7.09 7.76 -7.19
CA VAL A 499 7.93 7.88 -8.42
C VAL A 499 7.74 9.18 -9.18
N LEU A 500 6.53 9.74 -9.18
CA LEU A 500 6.18 10.90 -10.00
C LEU A 500 6.66 12.21 -9.37
N ASP A 501 7.09 13.11 -10.23
CA ASP A 501 7.41 14.48 -9.87
C ASP A 501 6.79 15.49 -10.86
N LYS A 502 7.11 16.78 -10.74
CA LYS A 502 6.48 17.91 -11.45
C LYS A 502 6.68 17.93 -12.99
N LYS A 503 6.87 16.80 -13.66
CA LYS A 503 7.04 16.78 -15.11
C LYS A 503 5.72 17.01 -15.86
N ARG A 504 5.58 18.11 -16.57
CA ARG A 504 4.48 18.38 -17.48
C ARG A 504 4.66 17.58 -18.78
N SER A 505 4.02 16.43 -18.90
CA SER A 505 3.91 15.67 -20.14
C SER A 505 2.43 15.45 -20.48
N SER A 506 2.12 15.19 -21.76
CA SER A 506 0.76 14.85 -22.19
C SER A 506 0.19 13.59 -21.51
N GLN A 507 1.06 12.74 -20.97
CA GLN A 507 0.70 11.52 -20.23
C GLN A 507 0.67 11.72 -18.72
N HIS A 508 0.99 12.90 -18.21
CA HIS A 508 1.12 13.15 -16.78
C HIS A 508 -0.17 12.85 -16.00
N SER A 509 -1.32 13.28 -16.51
CA SER A 509 -2.62 13.04 -15.87
C SER A 509 -2.96 11.55 -15.78
N ARG A 510 -2.60 10.74 -16.79
CA ARG A 510 -2.79 9.27 -16.76
C ARG A 510 -1.88 8.60 -15.73
N ASN A 511 -0.62 9.06 -15.65
CA ASN A 511 0.33 8.52 -14.69
C ASN A 511 -0.08 8.86 -13.25
N ILE A 512 -0.55 10.09 -13.00
CA ILE A 512 -1.12 10.47 -11.70
C ILE A 512 -2.33 9.58 -11.37
N ALA A 513 -3.29 9.43 -12.27
CA ALA A 513 -4.47 8.60 -12.05
C ALA A 513 -4.11 7.12 -11.80
N PHE A 514 -3.04 6.61 -12.41
CA PHE A 514 -2.56 5.26 -12.16
C PHE A 514 -1.96 5.10 -10.75
N VAL A 515 -1.10 6.04 -10.32
CA VAL A 515 -0.47 5.98 -8.99
C VAL A 515 -1.49 6.30 -7.89
N ASP A 516 -2.44 7.19 -8.16
CA ASP A 516 -3.51 7.61 -7.24
C ASP A 516 -4.75 6.69 -7.27
N ASN A 517 -4.64 5.52 -7.92
CA ASN A 517 -5.72 4.54 -7.95
C ASN A 517 -6.06 4.05 -6.53
N PRO A 518 -7.35 4.07 -6.11
CA PRO A 518 -7.75 3.75 -4.74
C PRO A 518 -7.35 2.35 -4.30
N GLU A 519 -7.49 1.34 -5.14
CA GLU A 519 -7.15 -0.03 -4.84
C GLU A 519 -5.64 -0.21 -4.68
N LEU A 520 -4.84 0.50 -5.49
CA LEU A 520 -3.38 0.50 -5.41
C LEU A 520 -2.91 1.12 -4.08
N VAL A 521 -3.44 2.30 -3.73
CA VAL A 521 -3.10 2.99 -2.48
C VAL A 521 -3.52 2.17 -1.26
N ASN A 522 -4.74 1.60 -1.27
CA ASN A 522 -5.23 0.76 -0.19
C ASN A 522 -4.34 -0.47 0.03
N VAL A 523 -3.95 -1.14 -1.06
CA VAL A 523 -3.05 -2.30 -0.97
C VAL A 523 -1.69 -1.86 -0.43
N ALA A 524 -1.08 -0.80 -0.95
CA ALA A 524 0.24 -0.35 -0.52
C ALA A 524 0.29 -0.03 0.99
N VAL A 525 -0.67 0.75 1.49
CA VAL A 525 -0.74 1.15 2.91
C VAL A 525 -0.98 -0.06 3.81
N SER A 526 -1.92 -0.93 3.46
CA SER A 526 -2.32 -2.08 4.29
C SER A 526 -1.31 -3.23 4.34
N ARG A 527 -0.13 -3.10 3.69
CA ARG A 527 0.99 -4.07 3.79
C ARG A 527 1.89 -3.84 5.00
N ALA A 528 1.89 -2.64 5.56
CA ALA A 528 2.68 -2.30 6.73
C ALA A 528 2.01 -2.80 8.01
N ARG A 529 2.79 -3.47 8.86
CA ARG A 529 2.33 -3.87 10.20
C ARG A 529 2.55 -2.75 11.21
N ASN A 530 3.77 -2.27 11.35
CA ASN A 530 4.19 -1.37 12.40
C ASN A 530 4.46 0.06 11.90
N LYS A 531 5.15 0.21 10.76
CA LYS A 531 5.53 1.53 10.22
C LYS A 531 5.27 1.62 8.72
N PHE A 532 4.66 2.72 8.30
CA PHE A 532 4.44 3.06 6.90
C PHE A 532 5.10 4.40 6.57
N THR A 533 6.00 4.39 5.60
CA THR A 533 6.70 5.58 5.10
C THR A 533 6.26 5.88 3.67
N LEU A 534 5.70 7.07 3.45
CA LEU A 534 5.40 7.57 2.11
C LEU A 534 6.57 8.41 1.60
N VAL A 535 7.10 8.08 0.43
CA VAL A 535 8.09 8.90 -0.28
C VAL A 535 7.45 9.50 -1.51
N THR A 536 7.48 10.81 -1.64
CA THR A 536 6.78 11.52 -2.71
C THR A 536 7.48 12.80 -3.12
N GLY A 537 7.27 13.23 -4.36
CA GLY A 537 7.72 14.52 -4.86
C GLY A 537 6.94 15.68 -4.25
N ASN A 538 7.61 16.79 -4.01
CA ASN A 538 6.98 18.00 -3.50
C ASN A 538 5.95 18.55 -4.50
N ASP A 539 4.75 18.91 -4.02
CA ASP A 539 3.63 19.53 -4.77
C ASP A 539 2.98 18.68 -5.89
N VAL A 540 3.40 17.44 -6.14
CA VAL A 540 2.85 16.65 -7.26
C VAL A 540 1.39 16.28 -7.03
N PHE A 541 1.10 15.76 -5.83
CA PHE A 541 -0.23 15.28 -5.47
C PHE A 541 -1.03 16.28 -4.63
N GLU A 542 -0.41 17.21 -3.91
CA GLU A 542 -1.09 18.14 -2.99
C GLU A 542 -2.17 19.02 -3.68
N ARG A 543 -1.98 19.31 -4.97
CA ARG A 543 -2.94 20.09 -5.78
C ARG A 543 -4.09 19.26 -6.34
N HIS A 544 -4.06 17.94 -6.17
CA HIS A 544 -5.11 17.03 -6.60
C HIS A 544 -5.95 16.59 -5.41
N ALA A 545 -7.26 16.44 -5.61
CA ALA A 545 -8.17 15.96 -4.57
C ALA A 545 -8.21 14.40 -4.54
N GLY A 546 -7.05 13.75 -4.67
CA GLY A 546 -6.93 12.30 -4.78
C GLY A 546 -6.56 11.60 -3.48
N HIS A 547 -6.32 10.28 -3.59
CA HIS A 547 -6.05 9.40 -2.44
C HIS A 547 -4.64 9.60 -1.87
N ILE A 548 -3.63 9.83 -2.71
CA ILE A 548 -2.28 10.18 -2.25
C ILE A 548 -2.27 11.54 -1.53
N ALA A 549 -3.00 12.52 -2.06
CA ALA A 549 -3.14 13.81 -1.36
C ALA A 549 -3.84 13.67 -0.01
N ALA A 550 -4.87 12.82 0.08
CA ALA A 550 -5.51 12.48 1.35
C ALA A 550 -4.53 11.79 2.31
N LEU A 551 -3.70 10.86 1.79
CA LEU A 551 -2.68 10.15 2.57
C LEU A 551 -1.60 11.13 3.10
N ILE A 552 -1.11 12.05 2.27
CA ILE A 552 -0.15 13.09 2.69
C ILE A 552 -0.74 13.92 3.84
N ARG A 553 -1.98 14.41 3.68
CA ARG A 553 -2.66 15.18 4.74
C ARG A 553 -2.88 14.35 6.00
N TYR A 554 -3.24 13.09 5.85
CA TYR A 554 -3.42 12.16 6.95
C TYR A 554 -2.11 11.95 7.73
N ILE A 555 -1.00 11.69 7.03
CA ILE A 555 0.31 11.53 7.67
C ILE A 555 0.72 12.82 8.36
N LYS A 556 0.61 13.98 7.69
CA LYS A 556 0.91 15.29 8.29
C LYS A 556 0.09 15.57 9.57
N TYR A 557 -1.09 14.99 9.69
CA TYR A 557 -1.98 15.15 10.85
C TYR A 557 -1.67 14.19 11.99
N TYR A 558 -1.32 12.92 11.67
CA TYR A 558 -1.20 11.84 12.68
C TYR A 558 0.24 11.43 12.99
N ALA A 559 1.23 11.83 12.17
CA ALA A 559 2.63 11.53 12.42
C ALA A 559 3.16 12.36 13.60
N ASP A 560 4.12 11.77 14.30
CA ASP A 560 4.81 12.47 15.38
C ASP A 560 5.76 13.54 14.83
N ASP A 561 6.06 14.56 15.66
CA ASP A 561 7.04 15.58 15.31
C ASP A 561 8.41 14.92 15.06
N GLY A 562 8.98 15.11 13.87
CA GLY A 562 10.23 14.46 13.47
C GLY A 562 10.06 13.29 12.48
N GLU A 563 8.83 12.83 12.20
CA GLU A 563 8.55 11.81 11.17
C GLU A 563 8.16 12.41 9.80
N ILE A 564 8.22 13.73 9.67
CA ILE A 564 8.03 14.43 8.40
C ILE A 564 9.38 15.01 7.98
N PHE A 565 9.95 14.45 6.93
CA PHE A 565 11.27 14.78 6.44
C PHE A 565 11.17 15.50 5.10
N GLU A 566 11.72 16.70 5.03
CA GLU A 566 11.99 17.37 3.76
C GLU A 566 13.43 17.07 3.34
N SER A 567 13.56 16.39 2.20
CA SER A 567 14.88 16.07 1.64
C SER A 567 15.61 17.38 1.29
N PRO A 568 16.88 17.53 1.67
CA PRO A 568 17.68 18.67 1.26
C PRO A 568 17.87 18.69 -0.25
N VAL A 569 18.34 19.82 -0.79
CA VAL A 569 18.80 19.89 -2.19
C VAL A 569 20.04 19.00 -2.33
N ILE A 570 19.90 17.91 -3.09
CA ILE A 570 20.93 16.87 -3.27
C ILE A 570 21.86 17.21 -4.45
N SER A 571 21.37 18.00 -5.41
CA SER A 571 22.15 18.36 -6.61
C SER A 571 21.98 19.83 -6.96
N ALA A 572 23.05 20.44 -7.48
CA ALA A 572 23.01 21.79 -8.03
C ALA A 572 21.99 21.93 -9.18
N PHE A 573 21.67 20.85 -9.90
CA PHE A 573 20.64 20.84 -10.92
C PHE A 573 19.21 21.02 -10.37
N ASP A 574 18.96 20.66 -9.12
CA ASP A 574 17.65 20.84 -8.47
C ASP A 574 17.33 22.35 -8.33
N LEU A 575 18.36 23.20 -8.22
CA LEU A 575 18.22 24.66 -8.15
C LEU A 575 17.65 25.29 -9.42
N LEU A 576 17.62 24.56 -10.54
CA LEU A 576 16.99 25.04 -11.79
C LEU A 576 15.46 25.05 -11.73
N TYR A 577 14.86 24.42 -10.73
CA TYR A 577 13.41 24.35 -10.58
C TYR A 577 12.92 25.47 -9.66
N SER A 578 12.05 26.28 -10.14
CA SER A 578 11.72 27.68 -9.94
C SER A 578 11.20 28.14 -8.56
N GLU A 579 11.42 27.43 -7.47
CA GLU A 579 10.87 27.84 -6.18
C GLU A 579 11.95 28.13 -5.10
N TYR A 580 13.21 28.00 -5.48
CA TYR A 580 14.34 28.43 -4.65
C TYR A 580 14.78 29.85 -5.04
N ASP A 581 13.86 30.83 -5.03
CA ASP A 581 14.08 32.16 -5.61
C ASP A 581 15.43 32.79 -5.26
N LYS A 582 15.80 32.83 -3.98
CA LYS A 582 17.07 33.41 -3.55
C LYS A 582 18.30 32.59 -3.98
N SER A 583 18.19 31.27 -3.94
CA SER A 583 19.27 30.38 -4.37
C SER A 583 19.40 30.35 -5.89
N LEU A 584 18.28 30.40 -6.60
CA LEU A 584 18.22 30.51 -8.04
C LEU A 584 18.76 31.85 -8.54
N GLU A 585 18.45 32.97 -7.87
CA GLU A 585 19.01 34.29 -8.16
C GLU A 585 20.52 34.28 -7.99
N ARG A 586 21.04 33.75 -6.87
CA ARG A 586 22.48 33.60 -6.64
C ARG A 586 23.14 32.70 -7.67
N LEU A 587 22.51 31.59 -8.07
CA LEU A 587 23.01 30.72 -9.12
C LEU A 587 23.00 31.45 -10.46
N ASN A 588 21.89 32.08 -10.85
CA ASN A 588 21.77 32.81 -12.12
C ASN A 588 22.80 33.97 -12.23
N SER A 589 23.14 34.61 -11.13
CA SER A 589 24.19 35.67 -11.13
C SER A 589 25.60 35.14 -11.41
N ARG A 590 25.83 33.83 -11.21
CA ARG A 590 27.12 33.15 -11.48
C ARG A 590 27.15 32.43 -12.83
N LEU A 591 25.99 32.20 -13.46
CA LEU A 591 25.88 31.55 -14.74
C LEU A 591 26.29 32.50 -15.88
N ASN A 592 27.01 31.96 -16.84
CA ASN A 592 27.44 32.71 -18.03
C ASN A 592 26.84 32.09 -19.28
N SER A 593 25.99 32.83 -19.98
CA SER A 593 25.36 32.41 -21.24
C SER A 593 26.34 32.13 -22.39
N ASN A 594 27.57 32.62 -22.27
CA ASN A 594 28.61 32.34 -23.25
C ASN A 594 29.16 30.91 -23.16
N ASP A 595 28.94 30.22 -22.03
CA ASP A 595 29.39 28.83 -21.82
C ASP A 595 28.51 27.83 -22.58
N SER A 596 27.22 28.05 -22.60
CA SER A 596 26.22 27.22 -23.29
C SER A 596 24.85 27.87 -23.30
N HIS A 597 23.99 27.42 -24.24
CA HIS A 597 22.55 27.72 -24.24
C HIS A 597 21.78 27.00 -23.13
N PHE A 598 22.29 25.90 -22.60
CA PHE A 598 21.63 25.08 -21.58
C PHE A 598 22.13 25.44 -20.19
N LYS A 599 21.19 25.73 -19.26
CA LYS A 599 21.53 26.11 -17.90
C LYS A 599 22.27 25.01 -17.13
N SER A 600 21.98 23.74 -17.39
CA SER A 600 22.69 22.60 -16.80
C SER A 600 24.17 22.59 -17.16
N GLU A 601 24.51 22.88 -18.40
CA GLU A 601 25.91 23.02 -18.83
C GLU A 601 26.55 24.27 -18.23
N GLN A 602 25.84 25.41 -18.13
CA GLN A 602 26.36 26.61 -17.45
C GLN A 602 26.69 26.34 -15.97
N ILE A 603 25.91 25.49 -15.26
CA ILE A 603 26.21 25.06 -13.90
C ILE A 603 27.53 24.28 -13.85
N VAL A 604 27.67 23.29 -14.74
CA VAL A 604 28.91 22.50 -14.83
C VAL A 604 30.12 23.39 -15.15
N ALA A 605 29.97 24.35 -16.04
CA ALA A 605 31.02 25.33 -16.33
C ALA A 605 31.41 26.16 -15.11
N CYS A 606 30.40 26.55 -14.29
CA CYS A 606 30.66 27.29 -13.05
C CYS A 606 31.45 26.42 -12.05
N LEU A 607 31.01 25.17 -11.84
CA LEU A 607 31.71 24.25 -10.93
C LEU A 607 33.13 23.91 -11.42
N LEU A 608 33.30 23.73 -12.72
CA LEU A 608 34.64 23.50 -13.29
C LEU A 608 35.58 24.69 -13.06
N ARG A 609 35.10 25.95 -13.17
CA ARG A 609 35.91 27.12 -12.82
C ARG A 609 36.31 27.12 -11.38
N ASP A 610 35.38 26.84 -10.47
CA ASP A 610 35.63 26.80 -9.03
C ASP A 610 36.68 25.73 -8.68
N ILE A 611 36.54 24.51 -9.21
CA ILE A 611 37.49 23.42 -8.97
C ILE A 611 38.86 23.71 -9.61
N LEU A 612 38.91 24.16 -10.85
CA LEU A 612 40.15 24.45 -11.57
C LEU A 612 40.88 25.70 -11.06
N SER A 613 40.22 26.51 -10.21
CA SER A 613 40.88 27.62 -9.48
C SER A 613 41.74 27.14 -8.31
N GLN A 614 41.60 25.89 -7.85
CA GLN A 614 42.40 25.30 -6.78
C GLN A 614 43.86 25.06 -7.24
N ASP A 615 44.80 25.16 -6.33
CA ASP A 615 46.25 25.05 -6.63
C ASP A 615 46.61 23.72 -7.30
N SER A 616 45.94 22.64 -6.95
CA SER A 616 46.14 21.28 -7.51
C SER A 616 45.85 21.20 -9.03
N TYR A 617 45.03 22.08 -9.56
CA TYR A 617 44.58 22.04 -10.93
C TYR A 617 45.01 23.28 -11.77
N ARG A 618 45.95 24.08 -11.24
CA ARG A 618 46.42 25.33 -11.88
C ARG A 618 46.93 25.15 -13.29
N SER A 619 47.44 23.97 -13.65
CA SER A 619 47.95 23.65 -14.97
C SER A 619 46.88 23.35 -16.01
N MET A 620 45.60 23.19 -15.56
CA MET A 620 44.47 22.82 -16.39
C MET A 620 43.56 24.00 -16.73
N MET A 621 42.87 23.88 -17.83
CA MET A 621 41.80 24.77 -18.29
C MET A 621 40.74 23.98 -19.04
N PHE A 622 39.56 24.53 -19.23
CA PHE A 622 38.54 23.93 -20.07
C PHE A 622 38.01 24.89 -21.13
N HIS A 623 37.47 24.33 -22.20
CA HIS A 623 36.66 25.03 -23.17
C HIS A 623 35.35 24.31 -23.38
N SER A 624 34.27 25.07 -23.57
CA SER A 624 32.93 24.55 -23.87
C SER A 624 32.66 24.43 -25.36
N GLN A 625 31.74 23.51 -25.71
CA GLN A 625 31.22 23.35 -27.09
C GLN A 625 32.30 23.15 -28.17
N ILE A 626 33.28 22.29 -27.91
CA ILE A 626 34.36 21.99 -28.85
C ILE A 626 33.91 20.93 -29.85
N ALA A 627 34.07 21.23 -31.15
CA ALA A 627 33.76 20.29 -32.23
C ALA A 627 34.68 19.05 -32.15
N LEU A 628 34.11 17.85 -32.28
CA LEU A 628 34.86 16.60 -32.18
C LEU A 628 35.98 16.48 -33.21
N ASN A 629 35.78 17.04 -34.41
CA ASN A 629 36.80 17.08 -35.44
C ASN A 629 38.00 18.03 -35.16
N GLN A 630 37.89 18.90 -34.17
CA GLN A 630 39.02 19.71 -33.67
C GLN A 630 39.86 18.97 -32.65
N LEU A 631 39.31 17.98 -31.99
CA LEU A 631 40.01 17.13 -31.01
C LEU A 631 40.73 15.96 -31.65
N VAL A 632 40.23 15.52 -32.81
CA VAL A 632 40.62 14.26 -33.43
C VAL A 632 40.99 14.50 -34.87
N LEU A 633 42.22 14.15 -35.28
CA LEU A 633 42.64 14.17 -36.68
C LEU A 633 41.92 13.08 -37.47
N LEU A 634 41.14 13.48 -38.47
CA LEU A 634 40.32 12.58 -39.32
C LEU A 634 41.19 11.58 -40.13
N GLU A 635 42.51 11.83 -40.28
CA GLU A 635 43.45 11.02 -41.03
C GLU A 635 44.01 9.81 -40.25
N ARG A 636 43.66 9.62 -38.97
CA ARG A 636 43.98 8.39 -38.29
C ARG A 636 43.16 7.24 -38.88
N GLY A 637 43.83 6.23 -39.43
CA GLY A 637 43.21 5.12 -40.16
C GLY A 637 42.29 4.18 -39.35
N ASP A 638 42.03 4.47 -38.09
CA ASP A 638 41.33 3.60 -37.14
C ASP A 638 39.80 3.85 -37.05
N PHE A 639 39.28 4.87 -37.80
CA PHE A 639 37.86 5.22 -37.73
C PHE A 639 37.05 4.58 -38.84
N THR A 640 35.89 4.03 -38.50
CA THR A 640 34.93 3.54 -39.47
C THR A 640 34.34 4.69 -40.30
N HIS A 641 33.83 4.39 -41.47
CA HIS A 641 33.18 5.39 -42.34
C HIS A 641 32.04 6.13 -41.63
N ARG A 642 31.28 5.42 -40.73
CA ARG A 642 30.19 5.97 -39.92
C ARG A 642 30.71 6.97 -38.87
N GLU A 643 31.82 6.67 -38.20
CA GLU A 643 32.47 7.55 -37.23
C GLU A 643 33.03 8.82 -37.92
N GLN A 644 33.62 8.67 -39.11
CA GLN A 644 34.12 9.81 -39.90
C GLN A 644 32.99 10.74 -40.35
N LEU A 645 31.86 10.19 -40.80
CA LEU A 645 30.67 10.97 -41.15
C LEU A 645 30.12 11.69 -39.91
N PHE A 646 30.09 11.04 -38.75
CA PHE A 646 29.63 11.64 -37.51
C PHE A 646 30.50 12.83 -37.09
N MET A 647 31.82 12.71 -37.17
CA MET A 647 32.76 13.81 -36.90
C MET A 647 32.58 14.98 -37.85
N ARG A 648 32.36 14.71 -39.15
CA ARG A 648 32.12 15.75 -40.18
C ARG A 648 30.79 16.52 -39.95
N ASN A 649 29.80 15.90 -39.36
CA ASN A 649 28.45 16.45 -39.12
C ASN A 649 28.36 17.38 -37.89
N ARG A 650 29.46 18.06 -37.52
CA ARG A 650 29.52 19.02 -36.41
C ARG A 650 29.16 18.46 -35.03
N ALA A 651 29.45 17.19 -34.76
CA ALA A 651 29.37 16.66 -33.41
C ALA A 651 30.32 17.45 -32.50
N SER A 652 29.81 17.93 -31.35
CA SER A 652 30.57 18.69 -30.37
C SER A 652 30.59 17.96 -29.02
N CYS A 653 31.61 18.27 -28.22
CA CYS A 653 31.72 17.90 -26.81
C CYS A 653 31.33 19.11 -25.96
N ASP A 654 30.56 18.89 -24.89
CA ASP A 654 30.08 19.98 -24.04
C ASP A 654 31.24 20.68 -23.38
N PHE A 655 32.19 19.93 -22.78
CA PHE A 655 33.42 20.49 -22.21
C PHE A 655 34.61 19.60 -22.51
N VAL A 656 35.74 20.25 -22.82
CA VAL A 656 37.03 19.57 -23.00
C VAL A 656 38.04 20.21 -22.04
N VAL A 657 38.71 19.39 -21.27
CA VAL A 657 39.77 19.80 -20.31
C VAL A 657 41.12 19.68 -21.03
N TYR A 658 41.95 20.72 -20.89
CA TYR A 658 43.27 20.82 -21.51
C TYR A 658 44.36 21.21 -20.52
N TYR A 659 45.62 20.89 -20.83
CA TYR A 659 46.73 21.60 -20.22
C TYR A 659 46.79 23.04 -20.74
N LYS A 660 47.02 24.02 -19.84
CA LYS A 660 47.16 25.44 -20.24
C LYS A 660 48.30 25.68 -21.21
N VAL A 661 49.42 24.99 -20.97
CA VAL A 661 50.63 25.04 -21.81
C VAL A 661 50.58 23.87 -22.79
N GLY A 662 50.66 24.15 -24.07
CA GLY A 662 50.62 23.16 -25.15
C GLY A 662 49.20 22.76 -25.58
N LYS A 663 48.14 23.12 -24.84
CA LYS A 663 46.74 22.86 -25.16
C LYS A 663 46.41 21.40 -25.54
N THR A 664 47.10 20.46 -24.91
CA THR A 664 46.85 19.04 -25.10
C THR A 664 45.54 18.66 -24.40
N PRO A 665 44.57 18.02 -25.06
CA PRO A 665 43.32 17.58 -24.46
C PRO A 665 43.61 16.45 -23.47
N LEU A 666 43.01 16.52 -22.27
CA LEU A 666 43.17 15.57 -21.19
C LEU A 666 41.94 14.70 -21.03
N GLY A 667 40.76 15.25 -21.18
CA GLY A 667 39.49 14.53 -21.01
C GLY A 667 38.30 15.34 -21.48
N VAL A 668 37.17 14.67 -21.58
CA VAL A 668 35.88 15.22 -22.04
C VAL A 668 34.82 15.05 -20.98
N ILE A 669 33.96 16.05 -20.82
CA ILE A 669 32.81 16.02 -19.91
C ILE A 669 31.55 16.32 -20.72
N GLU A 670 30.55 15.47 -20.62
CA GLU A 670 29.24 15.60 -21.28
C GLU A 670 28.14 15.75 -20.23
N VAL A 671 27.12 16.55 -20.52
CA VAL A 671 25.96 16.79 -19.61
C VAL A 671 24.70 16.27 -20.27
N ASP A 672 24.30 15.07 -19.86
CA ASP A 672 23.17 14.37 -20.45
C ASP A 672 21.84 14.85 -19.84
N GLY A 673 21.02 15.56 -20.63
CA GLY A 673 19.67 15.97 -20.29
C GLY A 673 18.61 14.90 -20.55
N GLY A 674 17.35 15.21 -20.21
CA GLY A 674 16.22 14.25 -20.34
C GLY A 674 15.86 13.82 -21.78
N TYR A 675 16.48 14.41 -22.81
CA TYR A 675 16.22 14.08 -24.22
C TYR A 675 17.09 12.93 -24.75
N HIS A 676 18.10 12.47 -24.01
CA HIS A 676 19.05 11.43 -24.43
C HIS A 676 18.45 10.00 -24.44
N LEU A 677 17.15 9.86 -24.27
CA LEU A 677 16.44 8.57 -24.20
C LEU A 677 15.83 8.13 -25.56
N THR A 678 16.09 8.86 -26.66
CA THR A 678 15.65 8.44 -27.97
C THR A 678 16.68 7.49 -28.60
N SER A 679 16.22 6.50 -29.37
CA SER A 679 17.11 5.53 -30.05
C SER A 679 18.18 6.21 -30.92
N VAL A 680 17.84 7.32 -31.54
CA VAL A 680 18.77 8.12 -32.40
C VAL A 680 19.87 8.78 -31.58
N GLN A 681 19.55 9.25 -30.36
CA GLN A 681 20.54 9.88 -29.48
C GLN A 681 21.48 8.84 -28.87
N ALA A 682 20.95 7.68 -28.46
CA ALA A 682 21.76 6.58 -27.94
C ALA A 682 22.83 6.12 -28.99
N GLU A 683 22.46 6.06 -30.26
CA GLU A 683 23.41 5.75 -31.34
C GLU A 683 24.51 6.82 -31.49
N ARG A 684 24.15 8.09 -31.35
CA ARG A 684 25.12 9.21 -31.42
C ARG A 684 26.08 9.19 -30.22
N ASP A 685 25.57 8.87 -29.04
CA ASP A 685 26.35 8.74 -27.80
C ASP A 685 27.33 7.58 -27.89
N GLU A 686 26.90 6.47 -28.46
CA GLU A 686 27.74 5.28 -28.70
C GLU A 686 28.89 5.58 -29.67
N LEU A 687 28.61 6.30 -30.78
CA LEU A 687 29.62 6.74 -31.70
C LEU A 687 30.64 7.70 -31.07
N LYS A 688 30.17 8.67 -30.29
CA LYS A 688 31.04 9.60 -29.56
C LYS A 688 31.93 8.86 -28.56
N ASN A 689 31.36 7.92 -27.78
CA ASN A 689 32.12 7.08 -26.84
C ASN A 689 33.21 6.26 -27.56
N SER A 690 32.88 5.64 -28.69
CA SER A 690 33.82 4.85 -29.48
C SER A 690 34.99 5.71 -29.99
N ILE A 691 34.69 6.90 -30.54
CA ILE A 691 35.71 7.82 -31.06
C ILE A 691 36.64 8.30 -29.94
N LEU A 692 36.11 8.78 -28.82
CA LEU A 692 36.91 9.26 -27.69
C LEU A 692 37.79 8.16 -27.08
N LYS A 693 37.27 6.95 -26.98
CA LYS A 693 38.02 5.78 -26.49
C LYS A 693 39.17 5.43 -27.44
N LYS A 694 38.98 5.47 -28.77
CA LYS A 694 40.03 5.25 -29.78
C LYS A 694 41.12 6.33 -29.71
N CYS A 695 40.76 7.54 -29.25
CA CYS A 695 41.69 8.65 -29.07
C CYS A 695 42.42 8.63 -27.73
N GLY A 696 42.07 7.71 -26.84
CA GLY A 696 42.61 7.65 -25.48
C GLY A 696 42.18 8.82 -24.59
N LEU A 697 41.05 9.46 -24.91
CA LEU A 697 40.48 10.57 -24.14
C LEU A 697 39.44 10.05 -23.14
N PRO A 698 39.68 10.16 -21.84
CA PRO A 698 38.68 9.83 -20.81
C PRO A 698 37.41 10.66 -20.96
N LEU A 699 36.26 10.05 -20.73
CA LEU A 699 34.95 10.69 -20.81
C LEU A 699 34.20 10.56 -19.49
N LEU A 700 33.79 11.70 -18.96
CA LEU A 700 32.82 11.77 -17.82
C LEU A 700 31.46 12.17 -18.40
N ARG A 701 30.42 11.38 -18.09
CA ARG A 701 29.03 11.74 -18.35
C ARG A 701 28.32 12.11 -17.06
N LEU A 702 27.75 13.30 -17.02
CA LEU A 702 26.95 13.82 -15.92
C LEU A 702 25.50 13.90 -16.37
N ARG A 703 24.63 13.14 -15.70
CA ARG A 703 23.19 13.25 -15.95
C ARG A 703 22.60 14.38 -15.11
N THR A 704 21.62 15.09 -15.62
CA THR A 704 20.94 16.19 -14.89
C THR A 704 20.20 15.72 -13.63
N ILE A 705 20.12 14.42 -13.39
CA ILE A 705 19.56 13.80 -12.18
C ILE A 705 20.63 13.35 -11.19
N ASP A 706 21.93 13.44 -11.55
CA ASP A 706 23.00 12.97 -10.68
C ASP A 706 23.15 13.85 -9.44
N SER A 707 23.47 13.23 -8.33
CA SER A 707 23.90 13.84 -7.07
C SER A 707 25.43 13.99 -7.05
N ASP A 708 25.92 14.80 -6.12
CA ASP A 708 27.36 15.03 -5.88
C ASP A 708 28.18 15.28 -7.15
N ILE A 709 27.71 16.23 -7.97
CA ILE A 709 28.37 16.57 -9.25
C ILE A 709 29.78 17.13 -9.00
N GLU A 710 29.97 17.89 -7.95
CA GLU A 710 31.25 18.48 -7.58
C GLU A 710 32.28 17.39 -7.22
N GLY A 711 31.88 16.39 -6.45
CA GLY A 711 32.74 15.24 -6.12
C GLY A 711 33.07 14.41 -7.36
N LYS A 712 32.11 14.17 -8.25
CA LYS A 712 32.35 13.46 -9.54
C LYS A 712 33.33 14.20 -10.45
N LEU A 713 33.19 15.53 -10.55
CA LEU A 713 34.10 16.38 -11.29
C LEU A 713 35.52 16.36 -10.68
N GLY A 714 35.62 16.48 -9.37
CA GLY A 714 36.87 16.43 -8.63
C GLY A 714 37.61 15.11 -8.81
N ALA A 715 36.89 13.99 -8.66
CA ALA A 715 37.45 12.66 -8.88
C ALA A 715 37.94 12.45 -10.34
N PHE A 716 37.16 12.92 -11.31
CA PHE A 716 37.54 12.84 -12.73
C PHE A 716 38.81 13.67 -13.00
N LEU A 717 38.86 14.91 -12.54
CA LEU A 717 40.01 15.81 -12.72
C LEU A 717 41.27 15.25 -12.03
N SER A 718 41.13 14.68 -10.83
CA SER A 718 42.24 14.01 -10.13
C SER A 718 42.78 12.83 -10.92
N GLY A 719 41.92 12.05 -11.58
CA GLY A 719 42.31 10.95 -12.47
C GLY A 719 43.06 11.40 -13.74
N LEU A 720 42.92 12.67 -14.16
CA LEU A 720 43.63 13.24 -15.29
C LEU A 720 45.06 13.75 -14.95
N THR A 721 45.37 13.90 -13.68
CA THR A 721 46.66 14.39 -13.16
C THR A 721 47.67 13.26 -12.87
N GLY A 722 47.21 12.00 -12.86
CA GLY A 722 48.03 10.80 -12.56
C GLY A 722 48.70 10.22 -13.81
#